data_3880181d47810ac03d71b9677df2d6bb
#
_entry.id   3880181d47810ac03d71b9677df2d6bb
#
_cell.length_a   1.000
_cell.length_b   1.000
_cell.length_c   1.000
_cell.angle_alpha   90.00
_cell.angle_beta   90.00
_cell.angle_gamma   90.00
#
_symmetry.space_group_name_H-M   'P 1'
#
loop_
_entity.id
_entity.type
_entity.pdbx_description
1 polymer ?
#
loop_
_entity_poly.entity_id
_entity_poly.type
_entity_poly.pdbx_seq_one_letter_code
_entity_poly.pdbx_strand_id
1 'polypeptide(L)'
;MKRFFLISVSLVALSLCSFAATYFASPNGTGDGSSYLSPTTFAQGVAKLAIPGDTLYLLGGTYEFTDKFSINKQGSSSKRIVISGYPGEKAILDFHRVSYGTRGITVHANSLYVHIKDLAIAWSGKNNLYNEGSYCLFENLDIYGSADTGCQMKKGGNNIILNVDSHDNFDYETMSGTTANFGGNADGFADKQFTGAGNHYIGCRAWNNSDDGWDFFQRVSNSNTIIENCVCYQNGMPYYDMSHHPRALGVDKPWFDSKVGTQMTDRYGQTITITLDRYPCQGNGNGFKMGGQYTDHKILIHHCLAVANNARGFDQNNNGGTMWVYNNTGYDNGVNFGFTTAYGTDELRNNISYRGKSADQPRSQSVIAIDHNSWNGFNLSSSDFQSLDTTQILAPRAADGSLPEGTCLHLANGSSLINAGIDVNLWYNDFAPDLGCYETPGERHNPEPGGDTIPSVQPEGTHAVAFVTIPKSPEDKALLQYLRANDSLWVVETDATDPEVDYSTYEVIVLGSKPNSGAQGFAPLKGYDKPIVLLKPFLLKANVWNWGTAVNTQDLSIAVTDASHPLFEGLSITEGEATLFERCETNAVTAISAWTNTEGFDVLASPVSQLGSTSIAFLPQGTICNGTTLPQPMYMIGVSEYSTLYLSTDGKRLIENAICLLLGIPNNHPFQPLNIENHKSEIINHKFIQDGKLFIRMGEAVYDLTGRRINR
;
A
#
# COMPACT_ATOMS: atom_id res chain seq x y z
N MET A 1 15.68 58.91 -46.07
CA MET A 1 15.97 58.05 -44.92
C MET A 1 14.62 57.78 -44.18
N LYS A 2 14.02 56.60 -44.44
CA LYS A 2 12.80 56.17 -43.80
C LYS A 2 13.21 55.23 -42.66
N ARG A 3 12.89 55.60 -41.39
CA ARG A 3 13.11 54.77 -40.23
C ARG A 3 11.93 53.80 -40.09
N PHE A 4 12.18 52.50 -40.15
CA PHE A 4 11.26 51.45 -39.78
C PHE A 4 11.32 51.25 -38.25
N PHE A 5 10.20 51.41 -37.58
CA PHE A 5 10.00 50.98 -36.17
C PHE A 5 9.54 49.53 -36.20
N LEU A 6 10.35 48.64 -35.66
CA LEU A 6 9.95 47.27 -35.37
C LEU A 6 9.25 47.29 -33.98
N ILE A 7 7.96 47.00 -33.95
CA ILE A 7 7.22 46.74 -32.71
C ILE A 7 7.36 45.23 -32.45
N SER A 8 8.16 44.86 -31.43
CA SER A 8 8.19 43.51 -30.90
C SER A 8 6.96 43.29 -29.99
N VAL A 9 6.03 42.48 -30.45
CA VAL A 9 4.92 41.99 -29.62
C VAL A 9 5.45 40.81 -28.86
N SER A 10 5.74 41.01 -27.58
CA SER A 10 6.02 39.92 -26.65
C SER A 10 4.72 39.19 -26.31
N LEU A 11 4.55 37.97 -26.83
CA LEU A 11 3.49 37.07 -26.39
C LEU A 11 3.84 36.60 -24.97
N VAL A 12 3.18 37.17 -23.98
CA VAL A 12 3.17 36.62 -22.61
C VAL A 12 2.23 35.41 -22.65
N ALA A 13 2.79 34.22 -22.69
CA ALA A 13 2.02 33.00 -22.46
C ALA A 13 1.60 32.99 -20.97
N LEU A 14 0.35 33.43 -20.71
CA LEU A 14 -0.28 33.11 -19.44
C LEU A 14 -0.45 31.59 -19.39
N SER A 15 0.36 30.92 -18.59
CA SER A 15 0.07 29.56 -18.14
C SER A 15 -1.20 29.65 -17.28
N LEU A 16 -2.34 29.32 -17.89
CA LEU A 16 -3.58 29.08 -17.16
C LEU A 16 -3.32 27.87 -16.25
N CYS A 17 -3.09 28.09 -14.97
CA CYS A 17 -3.15 27.05 -13.98
C CYS A 17 -4.57 26.45 -14.03
N SER A 18 -4.72 25.30 -14.69
CA SER A 18 -5.96 24.55 -14.65
C SER A 18 -6.09 23.94 -13.26
N PHE A 19 -7.11 24.36 -12.51
CA PHE A 19 -7.47 23.72 -11.24
C PHE A 19 -8.25 22.46 -11.53
N ALA A 20 -8.06 21.43 -10.68
CA ALA A 20 -8.83 20.20 -10.75
C ALA A 20 -10.33 20.51 -10.61
N ALA A 21 -11.14 19.85 -11.43
CA ALA A 21 -12.58 20.07 -11.51
C ALA A 21 -13.35 18.88 -10.94
N THR A 22 -14.53 19.18 -10.38
CA THR A 22 -15.48 18.17 -9.92
C THR A 22 -16.68 18.12 -10.86
N TYR A 23 -17.04 16.90 -11.28
CA TYR A 23 -18.17 16.63 -12.15
C TYR A 23 -19.15 15.66 -11.49
N PHE A 24 -20.38 15.67 -11.98
CA PHE A 24 -21.48 14.83 -11.47
C PHE A 24 -22.15 14.09 -12.62
N ALA A 25 -22.40 12.81 -12.44
CA ALA A 25 -23.18 12.00 -13.37
C ALA A 25 -24.33 11.29 -12.65
N SER A 26 -25.41 11.02 -13.37
CA SER A 26 -26.51 10.18 -12.90
C SER A 26 -26.95 9.20 -14.00
N PRO A 27 -27.70 8.13 -13.67
CA PRO A 27 -28.13 7.14 -14.67
C PRO A 27 -28.81 7.76 -15.90
N ASN A 28 -29.61 8.80 -15.69
CA ASN A 28 -30.37 9.50 -16.73
C ASN A 28 -29.96 10.98 -16.83
N GLY A 29 -28.69 11.29 -16.55
CA GLY A 29 -28.18 12.66 -16.56
C GLY A 29 -28.26 13.29 -17.95
N THR A 30 -28.82 14.51 -18.03
CA THR A 30 -28.96 15.31 -19.25
C THR A 30 -28.28 16.66 -19.12
N GLY A 31 -27.74 16.97 -17.95
CA GLY A 31 -27.05 18.21 -17.65
C GLY A 31 -25.63 18.25 -18.17
N ASP A 32 -24.93 19.32 -17.84
CA ASP A 32 -23.54 19.52 -18.21
C ASP A 32 -22.53 18.89 -17.25
N GLY A 33 -23.00 18.31 -16.14
CA GLY A 33 -22.18 17.67 -15.11
C GLY A 33 -21.48 18.66 -14.17
N SER A 34 -21.77 19.96 -14.22
CA SER A 34 -21.08 20.99 -13.42
C SER A 34 -21.51 21.00 -11.95
N SER A 35 -22.61 20.37 -11.59
CA SER A 35 -23.14 20.32 -10.23
C SER A 35 -24.01 19.08 -10.00
N TYR A 36 -24.30 18.80 -8.72
CA TYR A 36 -25.23 17.75 -8.29
C TYR A 36 -26.62 17.91 -8.94
N LEU A 37 -27.11 19.16 -9.15
CA LEU A 37 -28.42 19.43 -9.74
C LEU A 37 -28.42 19.41 -11.29
N SER A 38 -27.25 19.34 -11.93
CA SER A 38 -27.09 19.30 -13.38
C SER A 38 -26.20 18.13 -13.82
N PRO A 39 -26.50 16.87 -13.38
CA PRO A 39 -25.63 15.74 -13.67
C PRO A 39 -25.65 15.39 -15.16
N THR A 40 -24.52 14.93 -15.67
CA THR A 40 -24.37 14.42 -17.04
C THR A 40 -24.48 12.89 -17.06
N THR A 41 -24.30 12.23 -18.22
CA THR A 41 -24.16 10.78 -18.30
C THR A 41 -22.79 10.31 -17.78
N PHE A 42 -22.67 9.04 -17.39
CA PHE A 42 -21.39 8.45 -17.00
C PHE A 42 -20.29 8.65 -18.07
N ALA A 43 -20.59 8.33 -19.31
CA ALA A 43 -19.64 8.44 -20.42
C ALA A 43 -19.15 9.88 -20.64
N GLN A 44 -20.08 10.85 -20.61
CA GLN A 44 -19.73 12.27 -20.74
C GLN A 44 -18.94 12.77 -19.52
N GLY A 45 -19.29 12.32 -18.31
CA GLY A 45 -18.56 12.64 -17.08
C GLY A 45 -17.12 12.15 -17.14
N VAL A 46 -16.91 10.87 -17.49
CA VAL A 46 -15.55 10.32 -17.69
C VAL A 46 -14.79 11.06 -18.79
N ALA A 47 -15.45 11.46 -19.89
CA ALA A 47 -14.80 12.22 -20.96
C ALA A 47 -14.25 13.58 -20.46
N LYS A 48 -14.92 14.22 -19.51
CA LYS A 48 -14.54 15.53 -18.94
C LYS A 48 -13.28 15.45 -18.04
N LEU A 49 -12.96 14.32 -17.46
CA LEU A 49 -11.76 14.12 -16.63
C LEU A 49 -10.52 14.32 -17.52
N ALA A 50 -9.82 15.42 -17.41
CA ALA A 50 -8.76 15.85 -18.32
C ALA A 50 -7.40 16.06 -17.65
N ILE A 51 -7.39 16.44 -16.37
CA ILE A 51 -6.14 16.76 -15.65
C ILE A 51 -6.08 16.02 -14.31
N PRO A 52 -4.87 15.77 -13.78
CA PRO A 52 -4.71 15.18 -12.45
C PRO A 52 -5.48 15.94 -11.37
N GLY A 53 -6.23 15.20 -10.55
CA GLY A 53 -7.10 15.74 -9.51
C GLY A 53 -8.57 15.90 -9.91
N ASP A 54 -8.91 15.77 -11.19
CA ASP A 54 -10.32 15.80 -11.60
C ASP A 54 -11.10 14.65 -10.96
N THR A 55 -12.31 14.96 -10.49
CA THR A 55 -13.21 14.02 -9.82
C THR A 55 -14.54 13.92 -10.53
N LEU A 56 -15.05 12.71 -10.73
CA LEU A 56 -16.40 12.42 -11.16
C LEU A 56 -17.17 11.74 -10.04
N TYR A 57 -18.20 12.38 -9.52
CA TYR A 57 -19.17 11.75 -8.62
C TYR A 57 -20.32 11.13 -9.40
N LEU A 58 -20.64 9.87 -9.03
CA LEU A 58 -21.77 9.12 -9.56
C LEU A 58 -22.91 9.17 -8.53
N LEU A 59 -24.00 9.85 -8.88
CA LEU A 59 -25.19 9.90 -8.05
C LEU A 59 -25.85 8.51 -7.99
N GLY A 60 -26.58 8.22 -6.92
CA GLY A 60 -27.19 6.92 -6.69
C GLY A 60 -28.11 6.45 -7.83
N GLY A 61 -28.13 5.14 -8.03
CA GLY A 61 -28.94 4.47 -9.03
C GLY A 61 -28.14 3.51 -9.90
N THR A 62 -28.84 2.88 -10.85
CA THR A 62 -28.26 1.87 -11.74
C THR A 62 -27.91 2.46 -13.10
N TYR A 63 -26.63 2.39 -13.45
CA TYR A 63 -26.09 2.81 -14.74
C TYR A 63 -26.00 1.58 -15.65
N GLU A 64 -26.94 1.43 -16.56
CA GLU A 64 -27.00 0.27 -17.45
C GLU A 64 -26.12 0.42 -18.68
N PHE A 65 -25.33 -0.62 -18.97
CA PHE A 65 -24.42 -0.69 -20.11
C PHE A 65 -24.85 -1.81 -21.08
N THR A 66 -24.68 -1.55 -22.36
CA THR A 66 -24.89 -2.53 -23.45
C THR A 66 -23.59 -2.98 -24.11
N ASP A 67 -22.46 -2.41 -23.71
CA ASP A 67 -21.11 -2.78 -24.12
C ASP A 67 -20.14 -2.49 -22.97
N LYS A 68 -18.88 -2.97 -23.08
CA LYS A 68 -17.80 -2.66 -22.15
C LYS A 68 -17.56 -1.15 -22.09
N PHE A 69 -17.08 -0.67 -20.95
CA PHE A 69 -16.65 0.71 -20.83
C PHE A 69 -15.14 0.79 -20.56
N SER A 70 -14.41 1.58 -21.37
CA SER A 70 -12.96 1.74 -21.22
C SER A 70 -12.60 3.09 -20.61
N ILE A 71 -11.80 3.06 -19.55
CA ILE A 71 -11.22 4.22 -18.87
C ILE A 71 -9.76 4.33 -19.30
N ASN A 72 -9.39 5.45 -19.94
CA ASN A 72 -8.02 5.77 -20.33
C ASN A 72 -7.70 7.18 -19.82
N LYS A 73 -7.18 7.26 -18.60
CA LYS A 73 -6.96 8.51 -17.88
C LYS A 73 -5.61 8.47 -17.17
N GLN A 74 -4.99 9.65 -17.02
CA GLN A 74 -3.70 9.82 -16.36
C GLN A 74 -3.81 10.85 -15.24
N GLY A 75 -3.76 10.37 -14.01
CA GLY A 75 -3.51 11.17 -12.82
C GLY A 75 -2.00 11.37 -12.61
N SER A 76 -1.64 11.78 -11.40
CA SER A 76 -0.25 11.82 -10.92
C SER A 76 -0.15 11.19 -9.53
N SER A 77 1.04 10.97 -9.04
CA SER A 77 1.28 10.42 -7.70
C SER A 77 0.63 11.27 -6.59
N SER A 78 0.65 12.59 -6.74
CA SER A 78 0.07 13.53 -5.78
C SER A 78 -1.40 13.90 -6.07
N LYS A 79 -1.93 13.60 -7.28
CA LYS A 79 -3.28 13.98 -7.70
C LYS A 79 -3.88 12.92 -8.63
N ARG A 80 -4.59 11.97 -8.04
CA ARG A 80 -5.29 10.93 -8.81
C ARG A 80 -6.46 11.52 -9.62
N ILE A 81 -6.82 10.88 -10.72
CA ILE A 81 -8.14 11.08 -11.32
C ILE A 81 -9.11 10.16 -10.60
N VAL A 82 -10.19 10.74 -10.07
CA VAL A 82 -11.13 10.04 -9.19
C VAL A 82 -12.47 9.79 -9.88
N ILE A 83 -12.98 8.55 -9.79
CA ILE A 83 -14.35 8.18 -10.15
C ILE A 83 -14.95 7.54 -8.89
N SER A 84 -15.92 8.21 -8.28
CA SER A 84 -16.45 7.83 -6.97
C SER A 84 -17.97 7.79 -6.96
N GLY A 85 -18.56 6.85 -6.24
CA GLY A 85 -19.95 7.02 -5.79
C GLY A 85 -20.10 8.31 -4.98
N TYR A 86 -21.28 8.94 -5.07
CA TYR A 86 -21.56 10.13 -4.26
C TYR A 86 -21.81 9.71 -2.81
N PRO A 87 -21.23 10.43 -1.82
CA PRO A 87 -21.33 10.03 -0.41
C PRO A 87 -22.80 9.84 0.05
N GLY A 88 -23.05 8.67 0.64
CA GLY A 88 -24.39 8.30 1.14
C GLY A 88 -25.36 7.76 0.07
N GLU A 89 -24.92 7.64 -1.19
CA GLU A 89 -25.72 7.10 -2.29
C GLU A 89 -25.09 5.84 -2.88
N LYS A 90 -25.90 4.86 -3.29
CA LYS A 90 -25.40 3.63 -3.92
C LYS A 90 -25.45 3.74 -5.45
N ALA A 91 -24.29 3.88 -6.09
CA ALA A 91 -24.14 3.83 -7.56
C ALA A 91 -23.80 2.40 -8.00
N ILE A 92 -24.49 1.85 -9.00
CA ILE A 92 -24.24 0.51 -9.54
C ILE A 92 -23.98 0.61 -11.04
N LEU A 93 -22.79 0.20 -11.48
CA LEU A 93 -22.45 0.05 -12.89
C LEU A 93 -22.87 -1.36 -13.34
N ASP A 94 -23.99 -1.47 -14.04
CA ASP A 94 -24.68 -2.72 -14.36
C ASP A 94 -24.46 -3.12 -15.83
N PHE A 95 -23.84 -4.27 -16.02
CA PHE A 95 -23.50 -4.85 -17.32
C PHE A 95 -24.34 -6.09 -17.69
N HIS A 96 -25.50 -6.32 -17.04
CA HIS A 96 -26.29 -7.53 -17.29
C HIS A 96 -26.77 -7.68 -18.75
N ARG A 97 -26.73 -6.61 -19.56
CA ARG A 97 -27.15 -6.59 -20.98
C ARG A 97 -26.01 -6.85 -21.96
N VAL A 98 -24.75 -6.87 -21.52
CA VAL A 98 -23.66 -7.16 -22.46
C VAL A 98 -23.61 -8.65 -22.80
N SER A 99 -23.12 -8.99 -23.98
CA SER A 99 -22.99 -10.39 -24.40
C SER A 99 -22.00 -11.15 -23.54
N TYR A 100 -22.17 -12.48 -23.41
CA TYR A 100 -21.15 -13.35 -22.80
C TYR A 100 -19.78 -13.11 -23.44
N GLY A 101 -18.72 -13.15 -22.65
CA GLY A 101 -17.36 -12.83 -23.08
C GLY A 101 -17.02 -11.32 -23.11
N THR A 102 -17.99 -10.43 -22.88
CA THR A 102 -17.78 -8.97 -22.83
C THR A 102 -17.52 -8.51 -21.39
N ARG A 103 -16.43 -7.78 -21.18
CA ARG A 103 -16.05 -7.20 -19.88
C ARG A 103 -16.96 -6.04 -19.49
N GLY A 104 -16.95 -5.70 -18.21
CA GLY A 104 -17.55 -4.47 -17.69
C GLY A 104 -16.62 -3.27 -17.84
N ILE A 105 -16.04 -2.79 -16.74
CA ILE A 105 -15.06 -1.71 -16.74
C ILE A 105 -13.68 -2.26 -17.13
N THR A 106 -13.06 -1.62 -18.12
CA THR A 106 -11.66 -1.87 -18.48
C THR A 106 -10.83 -0.62 -18.25
N VAL A 107 -9.86 -0.69 -17.35
CA VAL A 107 -8.86 0.38 -17.18
C VAL A 107 -7.71 0.11 -18.15
N HIS A 108 -7.49 1.03 -19.07
CA HIS A 108 -6.55 0.85 -20.17
C HIS A 108 -5.09 0.85 -19.71
N ALA A 109 -4.20 0.16 -20.44
CA ALA A 109 -2.78 0.04 -20.10
C ALA A 109 -2.02 1.38 -20.01
N ASN A 110 -2.52 2.45 -20.62
CA ASN A 110 -1.96 3.79 -20.51
C ASN A 110 -2.50 4.57 -19.29
N SER A 111 -3.41 3.97 -18.51
CA SER A 111 -3.95 4.65 -17.32
C SER A 111 -2.96 4.60 -16.18
N LEU A 112 -2.76 5.76 -15.55
CA LEU A 112 -1.89 5.93 -14.39
C LEU A 112 -2.65 6.68 -13.29
N TYR A 113 -2.49 6.26 -12.04
CA TYR A 113 -3.03 6.97 -10.88
C TYR A 113 -4.54 7.26 -11.00
N VAL A 114 -5.30 6.28 -11.49
CA VAL A 114 -6.77 6.34 -11.49
C VAL A 114 -7.27 5.76 -10.16
N HIS A 115 -8.24 6.42 -9.55
CA HIS A 115 -8.89 5.98 -8.32
C HIS A 115 -10.38 5.74 -8.59
N ILE A 116 -10.83 4.51 -8.44
CA ILE A 116 -12.24 4.13 -8.57
C ILE A 116 -12.71 3.66 -7.20
N LYS A 117 -13.79 4.29 -6.67
CA LYS A 117 -14.22 4.00 -5.31
C LYS A 117 -15.72 4.16 -5.03
N ASP A 118 -16.16 3.58 -3.91
CA ASP A 118 -17.47 3.77 -3.30
C ASP A 118 -18.65 3.45 -4.25
N LEU A 119 -18.52 2.41 -5.06
CA LEU A 119 -19.55 2.01 -6.03
C LEU A 119 -19.58 0.48 -6.26
N ALA A 120 -20.64 0.00 -6.91
CA ALA A 120 -20.72 -1.39 -7.32
C ALA A 120 -20.50 -1.56 -8.82
N ILE A 121 -19.93 -2.74 -9.24
CA ILE A 121 -19.76 -3.14 -10.63
C ILE A 121 -20.30 -4.56 -10.77
N ALA A 122 -21.32 -4.78 -11.60
CA ALA A 122 -22.07 -6.02 -11.56
C ALA A 122 -22.41 -6.59 -12.95
N TRP A 123 -22.55 -7.92 -12.99
CA TRP A 123 -23.22 -8.69 -14.01
C TRP A 123 -22.61 -8.64 -15.41
N SER A 124 -21.31 -8.43 -15.55
CA SER A 124 -20.69 -8.45 -16.88
C SER A 124 -20.62 -9.86 -17.49
N GLY A 125 -20.53 -9.92 -18.81
CA GLY A 125 -20.38 -11.18 -19.55
C GLY A 125 -18.99 -11.80 -19.45
N LYS A 126 -18.06 -11.13 -18.78
CA LYS A 126 -16.69 -11.55 -18.48
C LYS A 126 -16.25 -10.94 -17.16
N ASN A 127 -15.09 -10.29 -17.07
CA ASN A 127 -14.64 -9.62 -15.84
C ASN A 127 -15.45 -8.34 -15.59
N ASN A 128 -15.91 -8.12 -14.36
CA ASN A 128 -16.57 -6.85 -13.99
C ASN A 128 -15.58 -5.69 -14.01
N LEU A 129 -14.40 -5.86 -13.37
CA LEU A 129 -13.29 -4.91 -13.42
C LEU A 129 -12.05 -5.61 -14.00
N TYR A 130 -11.51 -5.06 -15.09
CA TYR A 130 -10.30 -5.53 -15.75
C TYR A 130 -9.29 -4.39 -15.83
N ASN A 131 -8.22 -4.46 -15.06
CA ASN A 131 -7.22 -3.41 -14.97
C ASN A 131 -5.93 -3.77 -15.72
N GLU A 132 -5.55 -2.95 -16.68
CA GLU A 132 -4.23 -2.97 -17.32
C GLU A 132 -3.38 -1.76 -16.91
N GLY A 133 -3.94 -0.79 -16.18
CA GLY A 133 -3.25 0.42 -15.71
C GLY A 133 -2.34 0.17 -14.52
N SER A 134 -1.47 1.13 -14.22
CA SER A 134 -0.51 1.07 -13.11
C SER A 134 -0.76 2.17 -12.09
N TYR A 135 -0.32 1.94 -10.84
CA TYR A 135 -0.49 2.90 -9.73
C TYR A 135 -1.96 3.29 -9.49
N CYS A 136 -2.91 2.44 -9.92
CA CYS A 136 -4.33 2.67 -9.69
C CYS A 136 -4.73 2.27 -8.27
N LEU A 137 -5.77 2.92 -7.75
CA LEU A 137 -6.41 2.59 -6.47
C LEU A 137 -7.85 2.18 -6.73
N PHE A 138 -8.22 1.00 -6.25
CA PHE A 138 -9.59 0.48 -6.26
C PHE A 138 -10.03 0.33 -4.81
N GLU A 139 -10.99 1.13 -4.36
CA GLU A 139 -11.31 1.28 -2.95
C GLU A 139 -12.82 1.13 -2.70
N ASN A 140 -13.20 0.40 -1.66
CA ASN A 140 -14.59 0.23 -1.24
C ASN A 140 -15.53 -0.14 -2.40
N LEU A 141 -15.10 -1.10 -3.25
CA LEU A 141 -15.93 -1.57 -4.37
C LEU A 141 -16.69 -2.84 -3.99
N ASP A 142 -17.91 -2.95 -4.51
CA ASP A 142 -18.77 -4.14 -4.43
C ASP A 142 -18.85 -4.75 -5.84
N ILE A 143 -18.10 -5.85 -6.10
CA ILE A 143 -17.92 -6.43 -7.44
C ILE A 143 -18.58 -7.82 -7.45
N TYR A 144 -19.64 -8.02 -8.24
CA TYR A 144 -20.37 -9.28 -8.17
C TYR A 144 -21.03 -9.74 -9.47
N GLY A 145 -21.25 -11.04 -9.56
CA GLY A 145 -22.09 -11.69 -10.58
C GLY A 145 -21.48 -11.68 -11.99
N SER A 146 -20.16 -11.57 -12.13
CA SER A 146 -19.52 -11.67 -13.45
C SER A 146 -19.51 -13.10 -13.99
N ALA A 147 -19.44 -13.24 -15.32
CA ALA A 147 -19.31 -14.52 -15.99
C ALA A 147 -17.84 -14.98 -16.18
N ASP A 148 -16.91 -14.45 -15.41
CA ASP A 148 -15.49 -14.77 -15.29
C ASP A 148 -15.00 -14.15 -13.97
N THR A 149 -13.70 -14.05 -13.72
CA THR A 149 -13.15 -13.39 -12.53
C THR A 149 -13.74 -11.99 -12.32
N GLY A 150 -14.18 -11.69 -11.09
CA GLY A 150 -14.79 -10.40 -10.74
C GLY A 150 -13.84 -9.24 -10.95
N CYS A 151 -12.67 -9.26 -10.27
CA CYS A 151 -11.64 -8.22 -10.32
C CYS A 151 -10.31 -8.80 -10.82
N GLN A 152 -9.89 -8.44 -12.03
CA GLN A 152 -8.66 -8.96 -12.62
C GLN A 152 -7.64 -7.86 -12.88
N MET A 153 -6.43 -8.03 -12.31
CA MET A 153 -5.23 -7.27 -12.66
C MET A 153 -4.54 -7.91 -13.87
N LYS A 154 -4.09 -7.09 -14.82
CA LYS A 154 -3.40 -7.54 -16.03
C LYS A 154 -2.44 -6.47 -16.53
N LYS A 155 -1.21 -6.82 -16.89
CA LYS A 155 -0.13 -5.94 -17.37
C LYS A 155 0.39 -4.93 -16.35
N GLY A 156 -0.44 -4.03 -15.84
CA GLY A 156 -0.03 -2.98 -14.91
C GLY A 156 0.39 -3.51 -13.54
N GLY A 157 1.20 -2.72 -12.84
CA GLY A 157 1.68 -3.01 -11.50
C GLY A 157 1.52 -1.84 -10.54
N ASN A 158 1.96 -2.03 -9.29
CA ASN A 158 1.86 -1.03 -8.21
C ASN A 158 0.42 -0.54 -7.99
N ASN A 159 -0.56 -1.43 -8.17
CA ASN A 159 -1.96 -1.12 -7.91
C ASN A 159 -2.33 -1.52 -6.49
N ILE A 160 -3.26 -0.76 -5.91
CA ILE A 160 -3.82 -1.00 -4.60
C ILE A 160 -5.26 -1.41 -4.76
N ILE A 161 -5.62 -2.50 -4.11
CA ILE A 161 -6.99 -3.00 -4.03
C ILE A 161 -7.36 -2.99 -2.54
N LEU A 162 -8.12 -1.96 -2.13
CA LEU A 162 -8.39 -1.64 -0.74
C LEU A 162 -9.87 -1.84 -0.42
N ASN A 163 -10.16 -2.70 0.55
CA ASN A 163 -11.52 -2.93 1.03
C ASN A 163 -12.53 -3.30 -0.08
N VAL A 164 -12.10 -4.09 -1.05
CA VAL A 164 -12.94 -4.52 -2.18
C VAL A 164 -13.59 -5.86 -1.85
N ASP A 165 -14.89 -5.97 -2.11
CA ASP A 165 -15.64 -7.21 -2.12
C ASP A 165 -15.75 -7.74 -3.56
N SER A 166 -15.41 -9.02 -3.78
CA SER A 166 -15.57 -9.68 -5.08
C SER A 166 -16.23 -11.05 -4.91
N HIS A 167 -17.49 -11.19 -5.36
CA HIS A 167 -18.30 -12.34 -4.97
C HIS A 167 -19.36 -12.76 -6.01
N ASP A 168 -19.90 -13.96 -5.82
CA ASP A 168 -20.95 -14.54 -6.65
C ASP A 168 -20.60 -14.55 -8.15
N ASN A 169 -19.29 -14.65 -8.48
CA ASN A 169 -18.84 -14.72 -9.87
C ASN A 169 -18.89 -16.16 -10.37
N PHE A 170 -19.45 -16.38 -11.59
CA PHE A 170 -19.65 -17.70 -12.12
C PHE A 170 -19.57 -17.77 -13.65
N ASP A 171 -18.59 -18.47 -14.20
CA ASP A 171 -18.38 -18.69 -15.64
C ASP A 171 -19.20 -19.91 -16.14
N TYR A 172 -20.49 -19.75 -16.25
CA TYR A 172 -21.48 -20.80 -16.52
C TYR A 172 -21.41 -21.43 -17.94
N GLU A 173 -20.65 -20.86 -18.88
CA GLU A 173 -20.48 -21.39 -20.24
C GLU A 173 -19.15 -22.11 -20.48
N THR A 174 -18.21 -22.10 -19.51
CA THR A 174 -16.88 -22.62 -19.74
C THR A 174 -16.86 -24.11 -20.04
N MET A 175 -16.09 -24.47 -21.07
CA MET A 175 -15.89 -25.83 -21.52
C MET A 175 -14.38 -26.16 -21.54
N SER A 176 -14.02 -27.39 -21.20
CA SER A 176 -12.70 -27.98 -21.44
C SER A 176 -12.79 -28.92 -22.63
N GLY A 177 -12.48 -28.40 -23.82
CA GLY A 177 -12.79 -29.11 -25.07
C GLY A 177 -14.29 -29.30 -25.26
N THR A 178 -14.77 -30.54 -25.30
CA THR A 178 -16.20 -30.87 -25.37
C THR A 178 -16.82 -31.14 -23.99
N THR A 179 -16.04 -31.14 -22.93
CA THR A 179 -16.51 -31.43 -21.57
C THR A 179 -16.89 -30.14 -20.85
N ALA A 180 -18.05 -30.13 -20.22
CA ALA A 180 -18.47 -29.00 -19.40
C ALA A 180 -17.49 -28.78 -18.23
N ASN A 181 -17.02 -27.54 -18.12
CA ASN A 181 -16.15 -27.08 -17.04
C ASN A 181 -16.74 -25.83 -16.38
N PHE A 182 -18.05 -25.84 -16.19
CA PHE A 182 -18.76 -24.68 -15.64
C PHE A 182 -18.17 -24.26 -14.31
N GLY A 183 -17.87 -22.99 -14.18
CA GLY A 183 -17.30 -22.43 -12.96
C GLY A 183 -15.77 -22.53 -12.83
N GLY A 184 -15.04 -23.05 -13.81
CA GLY A 184 -13.61 -23.34 -13.67
C GLY A 184 -12.66 -22.16 -13.91
N ASN A 185 -13.16 -20.90 -14.02
CA ASN A 185 -12.31 -19.71 -14.23
C ASN A 185 -12.78 -18.46 -13.47
N ALA A 186 -13.94 -18.48 -12.82
CA ALA A 186 -14.46 -17.27 -12.19
C ALA A 186 -13.99 -17.17 -10.74
N ASP A 187 -12.87 -16.46 -10.57
CA ASP A 187 -12.29 -16.12 -9.28
C ASP A 187 -12.91 -14.84 -8.69
N GLY A 188 -12.71 -14.61 -7.41
CA GLY A 188 -12.95 -13.29 -6.82
C GLY A 188 -11.96 -12.28 -7.38
N PHE A 189 -10.68 -12.56 -7.19
CA PHE A 189 -9.55 -11.74 -7.67
C PHE A 189 -8.61 -12.59 -8.51
N ALA A 190 -8.10 -12.02 -9.59
CA ALA A 190 -7.02 -12.64 -10.36
C ALA A 190 -5.90 -11.64 -10.58
N ASP A 191 -4.69 -12.07 -10.25
CA ASP A 191 -3.44 -11.35 -10.47
C ASP A 191 -2.48 -12.31 -11.18
N LYS A 192 -2.78 -12.62 -12.44
CA LYS A 192 -2.20 -13.75 -13.15
C LYS A 192 -1.53 -13.38 -14.47
N GLN A 193 -0.69 -14.29 -14.98
CA GLN A 193 0.03 -14.17 -16.23
C GLN A 193 0.97 -12.93 -16.26
N PHE A 194 0.82 -12.03 -17.25
CA PHE A 194 1.72 -10.90 -17.51
C PHE A 194 1.39 -9.63 -16.66
N THR A 195 0.87 -9.78 -15.46
CA THR A 195 0.62 -8.65 -14.58
C THR A 195 1.94 -8.10 -14.04
N GLY A 196 2.07 -6.78 -13.91
CA GLY A 196 3.25 -6.11 -13.35
C GLY A 196 3.42 -6.35 -11.85
N ALA A 197 4.60 -6.10 -11.31
CA ALA A 197 4.92 -6.28 -9.89
C ALA A 197 4.24 -5.24 -8.99
N GLY A 198 4.27 -5.48 -7.67
CA GLY A 198 3.92 -4.48 -6.66
C GLY A 198 2.42 -4.29 -6.42
N ASN A 199 1.55 -5.18 -6.86
CA ASN A 199 0.13 -5.09 -6.52
C ASN A 199 -0.09 -5.45 -5.04
N HIS A 200 -0.96 -4.71 -4.36
CA HIS A 200 -1.26 -4.87 -2.94
C HIS A 200 -2.76 -4.97 -2.69
N TYR A 201 -3.20 -6.06 -2.08
CA TYR A 201 -4.58 -6.32 -1.67
C TYR A 201 -4.69 -6.13 -0.16
N ILE A 202 -5.56 -5.24 0.29
CA ILE A 202 -5.72 -4.89 1.71
C ILE A 202 -7.20 -4.95 2.09
N GLY A 203 -7.53 -5.72 3.12
CA GLY A 203 -8.88 -5.77 3.67
C GLY A 203 -9.94 -6.26 2.68
N CYS A 204 -9.56 -6.97 1.62
CA CYS A 204 -10.47 -7.46 0.59
C CYS A 204 -11.16 -8.76 1.01
N ARG A 205 -12.37 -9.01 0.47
CA ARG A 205 -13.09 -10.27 0.67
C ARG A 205 -13.45 -10.91 -0.67
N ALA A 206 -13.27 -12.24 -0.77
CA ALA A 206 -13.73 -13.05 -1.89
C ALA A 206 -14.60 -14.21 -1.37
N TRP A 207 -15.86 -14.25 -1.78
CA TRP A 207 -16.75 -15.34 -1.35
C TRP A 207 -17.70 -15.80 -2.44
N ASN A 208 -18.13 -17.05 -2.32
CA ASN A 208 -19.10 -17.67 -3.21
C ASN A 208 -18.75 -17.53 -4.71
N ASN A 209 -17.44 -17.47 -5.04
CA ASN A 209 -16.99 -17.52 -6.42
C ASN A 209 -16.92 -18.97 -6.89
N SER A 210 -17.15 -19.22 -8.17
CA SER A 210 -17.23 -20.58 -8.68
C SER A 210 -15.87 -21.27 -8.80
N ASP A 211 -14.78 -20.54 -8.91
CA ASP A 211 -13.41 -21.09 -8.83
C ASP A 211 -12.73 -20.59 -7.54
N ASP A 212 -11.66 -19.87 -7.61
CA ASP A 212 -10.83 -19.51 -6.46
C ASP A 212 -11.23 -18.14 -5.85
N GLY A 213 -10.85 -17.91 -4.61
CA GLY A 213 -10.93 -16.55 -4.02
C GLY A 213 -9.90 -15.62 -4.67
N TRP A 214 -8.63 -16.02 -4.69
CA TRP A 214 -7.54 -15.41 -5.45
C TRP A 214 -6.89 -16.43 -6.37
N ASP A 215 -6.53 -16.01 -7.61
CA ASP A 215 -5.78 -16.84 -8.55
C ASP A 215 -4.54 -16.10 -9.11
N PHE A 216 -3.35 -16.67 -8.88
CA PHE A 216 -2.05 -16.21 -9.38
C PHE A 216 -1.50 -17.11 -10.50
N PHE A 217 -2.36 -17.77 -11.25
CA PHE A 217 -1.97 -18.72 -12.29
C PHE A 217 -1.02 -18.13 -13.33
N GLN A 218 0.14 -18.77 -13.52
CA GLN A 218 1.18 -18.34 -14.46
C GLN A 218 1.66 -16.89 -14.23
N ARG A 219 1.70 -16.44 -12.98
CA ARG A 219 2.25 -15.14 -12.65
C ARG A 219 3.71 -15.10 -13.05
N VAL A 220 4.13 -14.04 -13.78
CA VAL A 220 5.52 -13.93 -14.27
C VAL A 220 6.53 -13.83 -13.14
N SER A 221 7.75 -14.30 -13.37
CA SER A 221 8.89 -14.13 -12.47
C SER A 221 9.21 -12.65 -12.26
N ASN A 222 9.95 -12.35 -11.19
CA ASN A 222 10.27 -10.99 -10.69
C ASN A 222 9.05 -10.18 -10.23
N SER A 223 7.86 -10.78 -10.19
CA SER A 223 6.71 -10.14 -9.58
C SER A 223 6.77 -10.30 -8.08
N ASN A 224 6.21 -9.32 -7.39
CA ASN A 224 5.93 -9.37 -5.96
C ASN A 224 4.50 -8.89 -5.75
N THR A 225 3.81 -9.51 -4.81
CA THR A 225 2.43 -9.18 -4.46
C THR A 225 2.27 -9.28 -2.95
N ILE A 226 1.55 -8.35 -2.35
CA ILE A 226 1.14 -8.42 -0.94
C ILE A 226 -0.35 -8.74 -0.88
N ILE A 227 -0.72 -9.61 0.07
CA ILE A 227 -2.11 -9.87 0.45
C ILE A 227 -2.18 -9.71 1.96
N GLU A 228 -2.84 -8.67 2.41
CA GLU A 228 -2.88 -8.26 3.81
C GLU A 228 -4.32 -8.15 4.31
N ASN A 229 -4.61 -8.76 5.46
CA ASN A 229 -5.91 -8.66 6.12
C ASN A 229 -7.09 -8.99 5.20
N CYS A 230 -6.93 -10.00 4.32
CA CYS A 230 -7.94 -10.40 3.34
C CYS A 230 -8.68 -11.68 3.75
N VAL A 231 -9.87 -11.88 3.21
CA VAL A 231 -10.73 -12.99 3.57
C VAL A 231 -11.22 -13.76 2.35
N CYS A 232 -11.09 -15.10 2.38
CA CYS A 232 -11.72 -16.03 1.44
C CYS A 232 -12.78 -16.86 2.16
N TYR A 233 -14.00 -16.92 1.64
CA TYR A 233 -15.08 -17.64 2.27
C TYR A 233 -15.96 -18.38 1.24
N GLN A 234 -16.12 -19.70 1.42
CA GLN A 234 -17.04 -20.53 0.62
C GLN A 234 -16.87 -20.40 -0.89
N ASN A 235 -15.64 -20.37 -1.42
CA ASN A 235 -15.40 -20.43 -2.87
C ASN A 235 -15.45 -21.87 -3.38
N GLY A 236 -15.86 -22.05 -4.65
CA GLY A 236 -15.94 -23.33 -5.34
C GLY A 236 -17.04 -24.24 -4.84
N MET A 237 -18.18 -23.69 -4.47
CA MET A 237 -19.33 -24.52 -4.08
C MET A 237 -19.78 -25.43 -5.24
N PRO A 238 -20.31 -26.63 -4.95
CA PRO A 238 -20.58 -27.62 -6.00
C PRO A 238 -21.76 -27.23 -6.91
N TYR A 239 -22.62 -26.37 -6.44
CA TYR A 239 -23.82 -25.89 -7.16
C TYR A 239 -24.06 -24.42 -6.85
N TYR A 240 -24.56 -23.70 -7.85
CA TYR A 240 -24.97 -22.29 -7.76
C TYR A 240 -26.45 -22.14 -8.11
N ASP A 241 -27.13 -21.25 -7.41
CA ASP A 241 -28.52 -20.88 -7.75
C ASP A 241 -28.51 -19.74 -8.78
N MET A 242 -28.86 -20.09 -10.02
CA MET A 242 -28.96 -19.15 -11.14
C MET A 242 -30.41 -18.71 -11.39
N SER A 243 -31.39 -19.16 -10.58
CA SER A 243 -32.80 -18.91 -10.81
C SER A 243 -33.20 -17.43 -10.73
N HIS A 244 -32.39 -16.64 -10.04
CA HIS A 244 -32.55 -15.18 -9.89
C HIS A 244 -31.43 -14.37 -10.57
N HIS A 245 -30.53 -15.04 -11.28
CA HIS A 245 -29.39 -14.37 -11.92
C HIS A 245 -29.86 -13.56 -13.14
N PRO A 246 -29.62 -12.22 -13.19
CA PRO A 246 -30.20 -11.36 -14.24
C PRO A 246 -29.83 -11.79 -15.65
N ARG A 247 -28.63 -12.33 -15.85
CA ARG A 247 -28.20 -12.82 -17.17
C ARG A 247 -28.88 -14.12 -17.55
N ALA A 248 -29.13 -15.04 -16.60
CA ALA A 248 -29.85 -16.30 -16.84
C ALA A 248 -31.30 -16.06 -17.18
N LEU A 249 -31.90 -14.99 -16.69
CA LEU A 249 -33.25 -14.56 -17.00
C LEU A 249 -33.32 -13.59 -18.20
N GLY A 250 -32.18 -13.06 -18.62
CA GLY A 250 -32.01 -12.02 -19.64
C GLY A 250 -31.23 -12.47 -20.88
N VAL A 251 -30.11 -11.84 -21.13
CA VAL A 251 -29.30 -11.95 -22.36
C VAL A 251 -28.78 -13.37 -22.62
N ASP A 252 -28.45 -14.13 -21.58
CA ASP A 252 -27.93 -15.50 -21.69
C ASP A 252 -28.98 -16.59 -21.46
N LYS A 253 -30.26 -16.22 -21.35
CA LYS A 253 -31.37 -17.18 -21.22
C LYS A 253 -31.33 -18.31 -22.26
N PRO A 254 -31.03 -18.05 -23.55
CA PRO A 254 -30.95 -19.14 -24.56
C PRO A 254 -29.87 -20.20 -24.20
N TRP A 255 -28.76 -19.81 -23.59
CA TRP A 255 -27.76 -20.78 -23.12
C TRP A 255 -28.33 -21.65 -21.99
N PHE A 256 -28.89 -21.02 -20.95
CA PHE A 256 -29.46 -21.74 -19.81
C PHE A 256 -30.62 -22.66 -20.23
N ASP A 257 -31.51 -22.20 -21.10
CA ASP A 257 -32.60 -23.02 -21.68
C ASP A 257 -32.06 -24.27 -22.42
N SER A 258 -30.87 -24.15 -23.03
CA SER A 258 -30.24 -25.30 -23.73
C SER A 258 -29.62 -26.32 -22.77
N LYS A 259 -29.38 -25.95 -21.52
CA LYS A 259 -28.74 -26.80 -20.50
C LYS A 259 -29.73 -27.37 -19.49
N VAL A 260 -30.70 -26.58 -19.06
CA VAL A 260 -31.74 -27.03 -18.11
C VAL A 260 -32.47 -28.26 -18.63
N GLY A 261 -32.61 -29.27 -17.77
CA GLY A 261 -33.20 -30.57 -18.13
C GLY A 261 -32.21 -31.56 -18.75
N THR A 262 -30.99 -31.16 -19.13
CA THR A 262 -29.96 -32.10 -19.60
C THR A 262 -29.29 -32.80 -18.43
N GLN A 263 -28.63 -33.93 -18.68
CA GLN A 263 -27.85 -34.64 -17.69
C GLN A 263 -26.36 -34.38 -17.87
N MET A 264 -25.62 -34.28 -16.72
CA MET A 264 -24.17 -34.28 -16.70
C MET A 264 -23.65 -35.00 -15.47
N THR A 265 -22.36 -35.34 -15.49
CA THR A 265 -21.65 -35.84 -14.31
C THR A 265 -21.11 -34.64 -13.53
N ASP A 266 -21.49 -34.54 -12.26
CA ASP A 266 -20.97 -33.49 -11.37
C ASP A 266 -19.52 -33.78 -10.91
N ARG A 267 -18.94 -32.88 -10.13
CA ARG A 267 -17.56 -33.02 -9.59
C ARG A 267 -17.38 -34.23 -8.67
N TYR A 268 -18.45 -34.80 -8.14
CA TYR A 268 -18.41 -35.97 -7.26
C TYR A 268 -18.64 -37.28 -8.04
N GLY A 269 -18.73 -37.24 -9.37
CA GLY A 269 -18.97 -38.39 -10.22
C GLY A 269 -20.44 -38.83 -10.27
N GLN A 270 -21.38 -38.02 -9.79
CA GLN A 270 -22.80 -38.31 -9.79
C GLN A 270 -23.48 -37.78 -11.07
N THR A 271 -24.33 -38.58 -11.68
CA THR A 271 -25.19 -38.07 -12.77
C THR A 271 -26.33 -37.25 -12.21
N ILE A 272 -26.40 -36.00 -12.60
CA ILE A 272 -27.42 -35.04 -12.16
C ILE A 272 -28.17 -34.47 -13.35
N THR A 273 -29.41 -34.02 -13.13
CA THR A 273 -30.17 -33.21 -14.08
C THR A 273 -29.94 -31.73 -13.74
N ILE A 274 -29.52 -30.92 -14.70
CA ILE A 274 -29.28 -29.49 -14.52
C ILE A 274 -30.59 -28.75 -14.32
N THR A 275 -30.67 -27.94 -13.29
CA THR A 275 -31.74 -26.96 -13.04
C THR A 275 -31.14 -25.59 -12.74
N LEU A 276 -31.88 -24.49 -12.85
CA LEU A 276 -31.35 -23.15 -12.54
C LEU A 276 -31.03 -22.99 -11.06
N ASP A 277 -31.86 -23.52 -10.18
CA ASP A 277 -31.64 -23.45 -8.70
C ASP A 277 -30.54 -24.38 -8.21
N ARG A 278 -30.06 -25.30 -9.07
CA ARG A 278 -28.95 -26.21 -8.79
C ARG A 278 -28.07 -26.37 -10.04
N TYR A 279 -27.43 -25.26 -10.45
CA TYR A 279 -26.55 -25.26 -11.61
C TYR A 279 -25.16 -25.79 -11.19
N PRO A 280 -24.60 -26.80 -11.87
CA PRO A 280 -23.38 -27.48 -11.42
C PRO A 280 -22.14 -26.63 -11.63
N CYS A 281 -21.18 -26.76 -10.69
CA CYS A 281 -19.88 -26.11 -10.75
C CYS A 281 -18.75 -27.15 -10.69
N GLN A 282 -17.74 -26.96 -11.53
CA GLN A 282 -16.52 -27.78 -11.62
C GLN A 282 -15.26 -27.04 -11.15
N GLY A 283 -15.37 -25.79 -10.73
CA GLY A 283 -14.24 -24.96 -10.29
C GLY A 283 -13.50 -25.54 -9.07
N ASN A 284 -12.26 -25.18 -8.89
CA ASN A 284 -11.40 -25.74 -7.83
C ASN A 284 -11.85 -25.37 -6.43
N GLY A 285 -12.09 -24.09 -6.20
CA GLY A 285 -12.54 -23.55 -4.93
C GLY A 285 -11.45 -23.45 -3.87
N ASN A 286 -10.26 -23.00 -4.25
CA ASN A 286 -9.28 -22.60 -3.26
C ASN A 286 -9.62 -21.21 -2.69
N GLY A 287 -9.14 -20.92 -1.50
CA GLY A 287 -9.16 -19.57 -0.96
C GLY A 287 -8.12 -18.70 -1.66
N PHE A 288 -6.86 -18.86 -1.30
CA PHE A 288 -5.70 -18.18 -1.89
C PHE A 288 -4.87 -19.18 -2.68
N LYS A 289 -5.02 -19.18 -4.02
CA LYS A 289 -4.25 -20.02 -4.94
C LYS A 289 -3.05 -19.21 -5.45
N MET A 290 -1.88 -19.47 -4.87
CA MET A 290 -0.70 -18.62 -4.93
C MET A 290 0.28 -18.98 -6.06
N GLY A 291 -0.11 -19.74 -7.08
CA GLY A 291 0.79 -20.13 -8.14
C GLY A 291 0.14 -20.79 -9.33
N GLY A 292 0.95 -21.40 -10.17
CA GLY A 292 0.55 -22.21 -11.32
C GLY A 292 1.64 -22.35 -12.37
N GLN A 293 1.76 -23.53 -12.96
CA GLN A 293 2.67 -23.84 -14.07
C GLN A 293 4.15 -23.62 -13.75
N TYR A 294 4.55 -23.71 -12.47
CA TYR A 294 5.95 -23.56 -12.03
C TYR A 294 6.59 -22.22 -12.37
N THR A 295 5.77 -21.17 -12.54
CA THR A 295 6.30 -19.83 -12.68
C THR A 295 6.67 -19.25 -11.32
N ASP A 296 7.78 -18.51 -11.29
CA ASP A 296 8.32 -17.93 -10.06
C ASP A 296 7.71 -16.57 -9.83
N HIS A 297 7.07 -16.36 -8.70
CA HIS A 297 6.77 -15.02 -8.22
C HIS A 297 6.78 -14.97 -6.70
N LYS A 298 7.06 -13.80 -6.17
CA LYS A 298 7.14 -13.59 -4.73
C LYS A 298 5.79 -13.14 -4.19
N ILE A 299 5.35 -13.76 -3.10
CA ILE A 299 4.13 -13.38 -2.38
C ILE A 299 4.44 -13.22 -0.90
N LEU A 300 4.02 -12.09 -0.32
CA LEU A 300 3.81 -11.97 1.12
C LEU A 300 2.31 -12.01 1.39
N ILE A 301 1.86 -13.05 2.12
CA ILE A 301 0.47 -13.17 2.56
C ILE A 301 0.43 -13.22 4.08
N HIS A 302 -0.28 -12.26 4.68
CA HIS A 302 -0.30 -12.16 6.13
C HIS A 302 -1.63 -11.62 6.68
N HIS A 303 -1.94 -11.99 7.92
CA HIS A 303 -3.18 -11.62 8.62
C HIS A 303 -4.43 -11.94 7.80
N CYS A 304 -4.37 -13.01 6.98
CA CYS A 304 -5.46 -13.41 6.10
C CYS A 304 -6.25 -14.59 6.67
N LEU A 305 -7.53 -14.63 6.33
CA LEU A 305 -8.48 -15.64 6.78
C LEU A 305 -9.04 -16.43 5.60
N ALA A 306 -8.88 -17.76 5.61
CA ALA A 306 -9.50 -18.66 4.64
C ALA A 306 -10.47 -19.63 5.33
N VAL A 307 -11.77 -19.57 4.99
CA VAL A 307 -12.82 -20.32 5.68
C VAL A 307 -13.72 -21.06 4.71
N ALA A 308 -13.95 -22.33 4.97
CA ALA A 308 -14.93 -23.18 4.31
C ALA A 308 -14.83 -23.22 2.77
N ASN A 309 -13.65 -22.93 2.20
CA ASN A 309 -13.41 -23.09 0.78
C ASN A 309 -13.38 -24.57 0.40
N ASN A 310 -13.87 -24.90 -0.81
CA ASN A 310 -14.07 -26.28 -1.18
C ASN A 310 -12.78 -27.10 -1.24
N ALA A 311 -11.67 -26.51 -1.76
CA ALA A 311 -10.39 -27.19 -1.86
C ALA A 311 -9.43 -26.69 -0.75
N ARG A 312 -8.43 -25.89 -1.08
CA ARG A 312 -7.43 -25.43 -0.11
C ARG A 312 -7.70 -24.01 0.37
N GLY A 313 -7.43 -23.73 1.64
CA GLY A 313 -7.46 -22.38 2.16
C GLY A 313 -6.30 -21.56 1.61
N PHE A 314 -5.07 -22.04 1.80
CA PHE A 314 -3.83 -21.45 1.28
C PHE A 314 -3.14 -22.51 0.42
N ASP A 315 -3.04 -22.28 -0.89
CA ASP A 315 -2.52 -23.23 -1.87
C ASP A 315 -1.26 -22.70 -2.57
N GLN A 316 -0.14 -23.37 -2.38
CA GLN A 316 1.11 -23.10 -3.12
C GLN A 316 0.92 -23.17 -4.63
N ASN A 317 0.12 -24.12 -5.11
CA ASN A 317 -0.23 -24.36 -6.51
C ASN A 317 0.93 -24.26 -7.50
N ASN A 318 2.05 -24.95 -7.21
CA ASN A 318 3.25 -24.98 -8.06
C ASN A 318 3.88 -23.59 -8.32
N ASN A 319 3.86 -22.69 -7.35
CA ASN A 319 4.69 -21.48 -7.40
C ASN A 319 6.16 -21.87 -7.21
N GLY A 320 7.05 -21.42 -8.10
CA GLY A 320 8.49 -21.66 -8.02
C GLY A 320 9.26 -20.54 -7.30
N GLY A 321 8.62 -19.46 -6.93
CA GLY A 321 9.22 -18.32 -6.24
C GLY A 321 9.27 -18.46 -4.72
N THR A 322 9.45 -17.35 -4.04
CA THR A 322 9.44 -17.28 -2.58
C THR A 322 8.08 -16.82 -2.07
N MET A 323 7.55 -17.55 -1.07
CA MET A 323 6.32 -17.16 -0.39
C MET A 323 6.54 -17.04 1.11
N TRP A 324 6.15 -15.89 1.66
CA TRP A 324 6.09 -15.64 3.10
C TRP A 324 4.62 -15.71 3.53
N VAL A 325 4.30 -16.73 4.32
CA VAL A 325 2.94 -17.08 4.75
C VAL A 325 2.87 -16.92 6.27
N TYR A 326 2.54 -15.72 6.72
CA TYR A 326 2.68 -15.34 8.12
C TYR A 326 1.35 -14.91 8.75
N ASN A 327 1.12 -15.30 10.01
CA ASN A 327 -0.04 -14.85 10.78
C ASN A 327 -1.37 -15.03 10.01
N ASN A 328 -1.60 -16.20 9.40
CA ASN A 328 -2.85 -16.49 8.71
C ASN A 328 -3.69 -17.54 9.47
N THR A 329 -4.99 -17.55 9.25
CA THR A 329 -5.91 -18.56 9.82
C THR A 329 -6.64 -19.30 8.71
N GLY A 330 -6.48 -20.65 8.69
CA GLY A 330 -7.29 -21.57 7.88
C GLY A 330 -8.30 -22.32 8.74
N TYR A 331 -9.57 -22.27 8.37
CA TYR A 331 -10.65 -22.92 9.12
C TYR A 331 -11.64 -23.62 8.20
N ASP A 332 -11.94 -24.89 8.45
CA ASP A 332 -12.97 -25.72 7.75
C ASP A 332 -12.82 -25.78 6.22
N ASN A 333 -11.63 -25.52 5.66
CA ASN A 333 -11.35 -25.73 4.24
C ASN A 333 -11.20 -27.22 3.92
N GLY A 334 -11.19 -27.59 2.65
CA GLY A 334 -10.83 -28.96 2.24
C GLY A 334 -9.47 -29.38 2.82
N VAL A 335 -8.44 -28.54 2.63
CA VAL A 335 -7.14 -28.51 3.33
C VAL A 335 -6.85 -27.07 3.72
N ASN A 336 -6.45 -26.78 4.94
CA ASN A 336 -6.19 -25.40 5.31
C ASN A 336 -4.89 -24.87 4.67
N PHE A 337 -3.79 -25.62 4.69
CA PHE A 337 -2.49 -25.24 4.11
C PHE A 337 -1.96 -26.33 3.19
N GLY A 338 -1.89 -26.07 1.88
CA GLY A 338 -1.45 -27.02 0.84
C GLY A 338 -0.15 -26.58 0.17
N PHE A 339 1.01 -27.04 0.69
CA PHE A 339 2.35 -26.76 0.17
C PHE A 339 3.01 -28.08 -0.19
N THR A 340 2.81 -28.55 -1.40
CA THR A 340 3.21 -29.91 -1.84
C THR A 340 4.29 -29.94 -2.90
N THR A 341 4.58 -28.81 -3.54
CA THR A 341 5.54 -28.70 -4.64
C THR A 341 6.95 -28.44 -4.11
N ALA A 342 7.93 -29.14 -4.67
CA ALA A 342 9.35 -29.03 -4.27
C ALA A 342 10.10 -27.87 -4.97
N TYR A 343 9.41 -26.82 -5.37
CA TYR A 343 9.97 -25.66 -6.05
C TYR A 343 9.79 -24.40 -5.18
N GLY A 344 10.71 -23.44 -5.35
CA GLY A 344 10.68 -22.19 -4.62
C GLY A 344 11.27 -22.29 -3.20
N THR A 345 11.01 -21.26 -2.41
CA THR A 345 11.40 -21.18 -1.00
C THR A 345 10.25 -20.59 -0.21
N ASP A 346 9.63 -21.39 0.67
CA ASP A 346 8.42 -21.01 1.39
C ASP A 346 8.72 -20.93 2.90
N GLU A 347 8.21 -19.92 3.56
CA GLU A 347 8.25 -19.77 5.01
C GLU A 347 6.84 -19.68 5.57
N LEU A 348 6.50 -20.60 6.49
CA LEU A 348 5.20 -20.67 7.16
C LEU A 348 5.41 -20.44 8.66
N ARG A 349 4.99 -19.28 9.18
CA ARG A 349 5.12 -18.91 10.58
C ARG A 349 3.86 -18.26 11.15
N ASN A 350 3.61 -18.48 12.41
CA ASN A 350 2.52 -17.88 13.19
C ASN A 350 1.11 -18.19 12.63
N ASN A 351 0.94 -19.26 11.85
CA ASN A 351 -0.34 -19.59 11.24
C ASN A 351 -1.19 -20.48 12.15
N ILE A 352 -2.52 -20.34 12.04
CA ILE A 352 -3.50 -21.26 12.63
C ILE A 352 -4.12 -22.13 11.54
N SER A 353 -4.11 -23.44 11.76
CA SER A 353 -4.93 -24.42 11.03
C SER A 353 -5.91 -25.08 12.00
N TYR A 354 -7.20 -24.91 11.74
CA TYR A 354 -8.23 -25.50 12.58
C TYR A 354 -9.34 -26.16 11.76
N ARG A 355 -9.72 -27.38 12.11
CA ARG A 355 -10.79 -28.18 11.49
C ARG A 355 -10.74 -28.29 9.97
N GLY A 356 -9.55 -28.35 9.34
CA GLY A 356 -9.47 -28.73 7.91
C GLY A 356 -10.09 -30.11 7.69
N LYS A 357 -10.86 -30.27 6.60
CA LYS A 357 -11.53 -31.56 6.27
C LYS A 357 -10.50 -32.67 5.98
N SER A 358 -9.32 -32.29 5.57
CA SER A 358 -8.15 -33.15 5.41
C SER A 358 -6.93 -32.53 6.08
N ALA A 359 -5.92 -33.36 6.40
CA ALA A 359 -4.70 -32.89 7.03
C ALA A 359 -3.92 -31.91 6.15
N ASP A 360 -3.31 -30.91 6.77
CA ASP A 360 -2.42 -29.98 6.11
C ASP A 360 -1.26 -30.68 5.41
N GLN A 361 -0.78 -30.07 4.35
CA GLN A 361 0.25 -30.59 3.47
C GLN A 361 1.46 -29.65 3.36
N PRO A 362 2.07 -29.18 4.47
CA PRO A 362 3.28 -28.36 4.41
C PRO A 362 4.52 -29.26 4.28
N ARG A 363 4.56 -30.10 3.25
CA ARG A 363 5.54 -31.21 3.12
C ARG A 363 6.47 -31.06 1.93
N SER A 364 6.45 -29.93 1.26
CA SER A 364 7.31 -29.74 0.10
C SER A 364 8.76 -29.51 0.55
N GLN A 365 9.72 -29.86 -0.30
CA GLN A 365 11.12 -29.52 -0.08
C GLN A 365 11.39 -28.01 -0.21
N SER A 366 10.43 -27.24 -0.71
CA SER A 366 10.51 -25.79 -0.79
C SER A 366 10.27 -25.11 0.56
N VAL A 367 9.63 -25.78 1.53
CA VAL A 367 9.38 -25.17 2.84
C VAL A 367 10.66 -25.17 3.65
N ILE A 368 11.31 -24.01 3.75
CA ILE A 368 12.61 -23.82 4.40
C ILE A 368 12.49 -23.41 5.87
N ALA A 369 11.35 -22.82 6.26
CA ALA A 369 11.03 -22.49 7.64
C ALA A 369 9.57 -22.84 7.92
N ILE A 370 9.32 -23.61 8.97
CA ILE A 370 7.99 -24.04 9.41
C ILE A 370 7.98 -24.15 10.93
N ASP A 371 7.85 -23.03 11.59
CA ASP A 371 7.88 -22.94 13.05
C ASP A 371 6.83 -21.95 13.57
N HIS A 372 6.51 -22.04 14.86
CA HIS A 372 5.52 -21.20 15.53
C HIS A 372 4.14 -21.22 14.85
N ASN A 373 3.76 -22.35 14.21
CA ASN A 373 2.40 -22.54 13.71
C ASN A 373 1.59 -23.39 14.67
N SER A 374 0.29 -23.37 14.57
CA SER A 374 -0.60 -24.14 15.45
C SER A 374 -0.33 -25.66 15.43
N TRP A 375 0.20 -26.20 14.34
CA TRP A 375 0.60 -27.62 14.20
C TRP A 375 2.00 -27.91 14.74
N ASN A 376 2.73 -26.95 15.25
CA ASN A 376 4.04 -27.11 15.88
C ASN A 376 3.96 -27.35 17.40
N GLY A 377 3.00 -28.15 17.85
CA GLY A 377 2.91 -28.60 19.25
C GLY A 377 1.73 -28.05 20.05
N PHE A 378 0.82 -27.30 19.43
CA PHE A 378 -0.39 -26.82 20.08
C PHE A 378 -1.57 -27.80 19.88
N ASN A 379 -2.43 -27.92 20.89
CA ASN A 379 -3.65 -28.73 20.84
C ASN A 379 -4.87 -27.78 20.80
N LEU A 380 -5.33 -27.44 19.60
CA LEU A 380 -6.42 -26.53 19.42
C LEU A 380 -7.78 -27.17 19.72
N SER A 381 -8.64 -26.38 20.36
CA SER A 381 -10.02 -26.70 20.63
C SER A 381 -10.93 -25.49 20.31
N SER A 382 -12.24 -25.69 20.41
CA SER A 382 -13.18 -24.58 20.24
C SER A 382 -13.07 -23.51 21.32
N SER A 383 -12.50 -23.85 22.49
CA SER A 383 -12.31 -22.90 23.59
C SER A 383 -11.13 -21.92 23.37
N ASP A 384 -10.30 -22.15 22.37
CA ASP A 384 -9.24 -21.22 21.98
C ASP A 384 -9.78 -20.00 21.22
N PHE A 385 -11.04 -20.03 20.77
CA PHE A 385 -11.67 -18.98 19.98
C PHE A 385 -12.86 -18.37 20.70
N GLN A 386 -13.04 -17.07 20.55
CA GLN A 386 -14.20 -16.34 21.10
C GLN A 386 -15.50 -16.77 20.40
N SER A 387 -15.47 -17.02 19.12
CA SER A 387 -16.57 -17.49 18.30
C SER A 387 -16.10 -18.32 17.11
N LEU A 388 -16.90 -19.29 16.71
CA LEU A 388 -16.75 -20.03 15.46
C LEU A 388 -17.93 -19.76 14.48
N ASP A 389 -18.72 -18.73 14.75
CA ASP A 389 -19.85 -18.32 13.91
C ASP A 389 -19.34 -17.57 12.66
N THR A 390 -19.20 -18.30 11.58
CA THR A 390 -18.69 -17.77 10.30
C THR A 390 -19.66 -16.82 9.59
N THR A 391 -20.90 -16.69 10.03
CA THR A 391 -21.85 -15.71 9.45
C THR A 391 -21.39 -14.26 9.68
N GLN A 392 -20.58 -14.03 10.72
CA GLN A 392 -19.99 -12.73 11.01
C GLN A 392 -19.04 -12.22 9.92
N ILE A 393 -18.44 -13.12 9.12
CA ILE A 393 -17.46 -12.77 8.06
C ILE A 393 -18.11 -11.87 6.99
N LEU A 394 -19.37 -12.12 6.67
CA LEU A 394 -20.12 -11.36 5.66
C LEU A 394 -21.00 -10.25 6.25
N ALA A 395 -20.82 -9.91 7.53
CA ALA A 395 -21.48 -8.75 8.09
C ALA A 395 -21.11 -7.47 7.28
N PRO A 396 -21.94 -6.43 7.34
CA PRO A 396 -21.62 -5.15 6.72
C PRO A 396 -20.23 -4.64 7.14
N ARG A 397 -19.50 -4.06 6.23
CA ARG A 397 -18.22 -3.38 6.53
C ARG A 397 -18.43 -2.25 7.52
N ALA A 398 -17.38 -1.89 8.26
CA ALA A 398 -17.35 -0.69 9.07
C ALA A 398 -17.52 0.58 8.22
N ALA A 399 -17.81 1.71 8.85
CA ALA A 399 -18.10 2.96 8.15
C ALA A 399 -16.91 3.50 7.32
N ASP A 400 -15.69 3.15 7.70
CA ASP A 400 -14.45 3.48 6.98
C ASP A 400 -14.10 2.48 5.86
N GLY A 401 -14.98 1.48 5.62
CA GLY A 401 -14.79 0.44 4.61
C GLY A 401 -13.98 -0.76 5.10
N SER A 402 -13.42 -0.75 6.31
CA SER A 402 -12.67 -1.88 6.87
C SER A 402 -13.54 -3.13 7.05
N LEU A 403 -12.89 -4.28 7.31
CA LEU A 403 -13.59 -5.53 7.60
C LEU A 403 -14.52 -5.36 8.79
N PRO A 404 -15.65 -6.11 8.85
CA PRO A 404 -16.60 -6.00 9.93
C PRO A 404 -15.96 -6.35 11.27
N GLU A 405 -16.29 -5.59 12.30
CA GLU A 405 -15.95 -5.95 13.67
C GLU A 405 -16.72 -7.21 14.07
N GLY A 406 -16.02 -8.24 14.49
CA GLY A 406 -16.57 -9.51 14.89
C GLY A 406 -15.64 -10.25 15.83
N THR A 407 -16.09 -11.41 16.31
CA THR A 407 -15.30 -12.28 17.19
C THR A 407 -15.02 -13.65 16.57
N CYS A 408 -15.45 -13.87 15.33
CA CYS A 408 -15.23 -15.14 14.64
C CYS A 408 -13.73 -15.40 14.47
N LEU A 409 -13.27 -16.53 15.03
CA LEU A 409 -11.86 -16.97 15.02
C LEU A 409 -10.86 -16.02 15.71
N HIS A 410 -11.33 -15.00 16.45
CA HIS A 410 -10.49 -14.28 17.40
C HIS A 410 -10.13 -15.18 18.58
N LEU A 411 -8.93 -15.04 19.11
CA LEU A 411 -8.48 -15.83 20.24
C LEU A 411 -9.25 -15.49 21.52
N ALA A 412 -9.66 -16.52 22.24
CA ALA A 412 -10.30 -16.36 23.55
C ALA A 412 -9.25 -16.03 24.62
N ASN A 413 -9.65 -15.28 25.65
CA ASN A 413 -8.78 -14.99 26.77
C ASN A 413 -8.25 -16.28 27.41
N GLY A 414 -6.93 -16.37 27.56
CA GLY A 414 -6.25 -17.53 28.12
C GLY A 414 -5.93 -18.64 27.09
N SER A 415 -6.19 -18.43 25.80
CA SER A 415 -5.69 -19.33 24.77
C SER A 415 -4.15 -19.36 24.79
N SER A 416 -3.59 -20.56 24.65
CA SER A 416 -2.13 -20.75 24.56
C SER A 416 -1.52 -20.23 23.25
N LEU A 417 -2.35 -19.74 22.33
CA LEU A 417 -1.94 -19.17 21.03
C LEU A 417 -1.64 -17.68 21.13
N ILE A 418 -2.05 -17.02 22.21
CA ILE A 418 -1.77 -15.61 22.49
C ILE A 418 -0.28 -15.44 22.80
N ASN A 419 0.36 -14.47 22.11
CA ASN A 419 1.81 -14.18 22.24
C ASN A 419 2.71 -15.42 22.01
N ALA A 420 2.27 -16.39 21.22
CA ALA A 420 2.99 -17.63 20.96
C ALA A 420 3.75 -17.65 19.63
N GLY A 421 3.68 -16.57 18.89
CA GLY A 421 4.37 -16.39 17.62
C GLY A 421 5.80 -15.88 17.76
N ILE A 422 6.47 -15.79 16.65
CA ILE A 422 7.80 -15.17 16.51
C ILE A 422 7.68 -13.89 15.68
N ASP A 423 8.46 -12.87 16.02
CA ASP A 423 8.54 -11.66 15.22
C ASP A 423 9.06 -11.97 13.80
N VAL A 424 8.22 -11.69 12.82
CA VAL A 424 8.49 -11.87 11.38
C VAL A 424 8.55 -10.51 10.66
N ASN A 425 8.79 -9.45 11.43
CA ASN A 425 8.82 -8.06 10.95
C ASN A 425 7.49 -7.59 10.35
N LEU A 426 6.39 -8.08 10.91
CA LEU A 426 5.04 -7.56 10.71
C LEU A 426 4.57 -6.87 11.99
N TRP A 427 3.49 -6.09 11.91
CA TRP A 427 2.90 -5.52 13.12
C TRP A 427 2.25 -6.61 13.99
N TYR A 428 2.35 -6.45 15.29
CA TYR A 428 1.67 -7.28 16.29
C TYR A 428 1.41 -6.47 17.57
N ASN A 429 0.66 -7.04 18.51
CA ASN A 429 0.41 -6.43 19.80
C ASN A 429 1.19 -7.16 20.91
N ASP A 430 1.42 -6.46 22.04
CA ASP A 430 2.14 -6.95 23.21
C ASP A 430 3.62 -7.35 22.94
N PHE A 431 4.14 -8.38 23.58
CA PHE A 431 5.57 -8.72 23.57
C PHE A 431 5.96 -9.75 22.49
N ALA A 432 4.98 -10.41 21.88
CA ALA A 432 5.18 -11.33 20.74
C ALA A 432 3.88 -11.43 19.92
N PRO A 433 3.97 -11.79 18.62
CA PRO A 433 2.78 -12.01 17.81
C PRO A 433 1.87 -13.11 18.37
N ASP A 434 0.57 -12.93 18.20
CA ASP A 434 -0.38 -14.03 18.34
C ASP A 434 -0.24 -15.01 17.17
N LEU A 435 -0.66 -16.25 17.34
CA LEU A 435 -0.85 -17.12 16.19
C LEU A 435 -2.17 -16.76 15.49
N GLY A 436 -2.16 -16.79 14.14
CA GLY A 436 -3.32 -16.54 13.32
C GLY A 436 -3.44 -15.11 12.82
N CYS A 437 -4.59 -14.80 12.21
CA CYS A 437 -4.80 -13.55 11.49
C CYS A 437 -5.26 -12.37 12.35
N TYR A 438 -5.57 -12.60 13.61
CA TYR A 438 -6.05 -11.56 14.53
C TYR A 438 -5.15 -11.47 15.74
N GLU A 439 -4.74 -10.27 16.08
CA GLU A 439 -4.02 -9.95 17.29
C GLU A 439 -4.99 -9.63 18.44
N THR A 440 -4.70 -10.12 19.61
CA THR A 440 -5.43 -9.71 20.82
C THR A 440 -5.13 -8.24 21.17
N PRO A 441 -6.04 -7.53 21.83
CA PRO A 441 -5.82 -6.12 22.20
C PRO A 441 -4.61 -5.96 23.11
N GLY A 442 -3.69 -5.06 22.75
CA GLY A 442 -2.47 -4.80 23.50
C GLY A 442 -1.72 -3.57 22.99
N GLU A 443 -0.50 -3.37 23.45
CA GLU A 443 0.39 -2.34 22.91
C GLU A 443 0.89 -2.76 21.53
N ARG A 444 0.68 -1.89 20.52
CA ARG A 444 1.05 -2.20 19.15
C ARG A 444 2.54 -2.06 18.87
N HIS A 445 3.14 -3.11 18.42
CA HIS A 445 4.47 -3.13 17.82
C HIS A 445 4.33 -3.05 16.30
N ASN A 446 4.95 -2.03 15.71
CA ASN A 446 5.00 -1.91 14.25
C ASN A 446 6.28 -2.59 13.73
N PRO A 447 6.26 -3.08 12.47
CA PRO A 447 7.44 -3.67 11.87
C PRO A 447 8.64 -2.74 12.00
N GLU A 448 9.79 -3.33 12.33
CA GLU A 448 11.06 -2.60 12.27
C GLU A 448 11.30 -2.17 10.82
N PRO A 449 11.61 -0.90 10.57
CA PRO A 449 11.95 -0.45 9.23
C PRO A 449 13.16 -1.22 8.71
N GLY A 450 13.03 -1.97 7.62
CA GLY A 450 14.14 -2.69 6.98
C GLY A 450 13.99 -4.20 6.82
N GLY A 451 12.83 -4.78 7.09
CA GLY A 451 12.48 -6.11 6.54
C GLY A 451 12.39 -6.05 5.00
N ASP A 452 12.42 -7.19 4.29
CA ASP A 452 12.18 -7.26 2.84
C ASP A 452 10.78 -6.68 2.53
N THR A 453 10.65 -5.37 2.74
CA THR A 453 9.40 -4.65 2.56
C THR A 453 9.15 -4.51 1.08
N ILE A 454 8.18 -5.24 0.61
CA ILE A 454 7.42 -4.86 -0.59
C ILE A 454 6.96 -3.40 -0.35
N PRO A 455 7.06 -2.51 -1.34
CA PRO A 455 6.80 -1.09 -1.12
C PRO A 455 5.46 -0.88 -0.41
N SER A 456 5.50 -0.29 0.77
CA SER A 456 4.29 0.20 1.42
C SER A 456 3.65 1.28 0.54
N VAL A 457 2.33 1.32 0.56
CA VAL A 457 1.59 2.33 -0.20
C VAL A 457 1.79 3.70 0.46
N GLN A 458 2.06 4.71 -0.37
CA GLN A 458 2.09 6.08 0.13
C GLN A 458 0.72 6.46 0.71
N PRO A 459 0.61 6.78 2.01
CA PRO A 459 -0.64 7.24 2.59
C PRO A 459 -1.15 8.53 1.94
N GLU A 460 -2.46 8.66 1.81
CA GLU A 460 -3.06 9.88 1.23
C GLU A 460 -2.66 11.12 2.04
N GLY A 461 -2.26 12.19 1.35
CA GLY A 461 -1.83 13.45 1.97
C GLY A 461 -0.39 13.48 2.47
N THR A 462 0.39 12.41 2.30
CA THR A 462 1.82 12.40 2.64
C THR A 462 2.70 12.70 1.43
N HIS A 463 3.94 13.12 1.70
CA HIS A 463 4.97 13.38 0.69
C HIS A 463 5.98 12.24 0.62
N ALA A 464 6.22 11.71 -0.58
CA ALA A 464 7.12 10.58 -0.80
C ALA A 464 8.60 11.00 -0.71
N VAL A 465 9.34 10.40 0.21
CA VAL A 465 10.77 10.66 0.45
C VAL A 465 11.56 9.36 0.28
N ALA A 466 12.51 9.34 -0.66
CA ALA A 466 13.46 8.23 -0.76
C ALA A 466 14.62 8.44 0.22
N PHE A 467 14.92 7.48 1.08
CA PHE A 467 16.10 7.48 1.94
C PHE A 467 17.11 6.45 1.42
N VAL A 468 18.14 6.93 0.75
CA VAL A 468 19.14 6.09 0.06
C VAL A 468 20.22 5.65 1.05
N THR A 469 20.22 4.39 1.44
CA THR A 469 21.14 3.83 2.43
C THR A 469 21.51 2.38 2.13
N ILE A 470 22.23 1.71 3.02
CA ILE A 470 22.31 0.24 3.04
C ILE A 470 21.10 -0.25 3.83
N PRO A 471 20.15 -0.96 3.22
CA PRO A 471 18.94 -1.43 3.90
C PRO A 471 19.27 -2.22 5.17
N LYS A 472 18.47 -2.02 6.21
CA LYS A 472 18.65 -2.62 7.55
C LYS A 472 19.92 -2.14 8.30
N SER A 473 20.51 -1.04 7.87
CA SER A 473 21.65 -0.45 8.61
C SER A 473 21.20 0.02 10.01
N PRO A 474 21.80 -0.50 11.09
CA PRO A 474 21.45 -0.06 12.44
C PRO A 474 21.76 1.42 12.68
N GLU A 475 22.70 2.00 11.92
CA GLU A 475 23.14 3.39 12.06
C GLU A 475 22.05 4.39 11.66
N ASP A 476 21.27 4.07 10.62
CA ASP A 476 20.23 4.95 10.10
C ASP A 476 18.85 4.74 10.77
N LYS A 477 18.71 3.64 11.56
CA LYS A 477 17.44 3.21 12.15
C LYS A 477 16.74 4.32 12.95
N ALA A 478 17.46 4.95 13.88
CA ALA A 478 16.90 5.98 14.76
C ALA A 478 16.48 7.25 14.00
N LEU A 479 17.18 7.60 12.92
CA LEU A 479 16.81 8.71 12.05
C LEU A 479 15.57 8.36 11.22
N LEU A 480 15.53 7.17 10.63
CA LEU A 480 14.38 6.70 9.86
C LEU A 480 13.11 6.62 10.70
N GLN A 481 13.20 6.10 11.93
CA GLN A 481 12.08 6.08 12.87
C GLN A 481 11.57 7.50 13.19
N TYR A 482 12.51 8.42 13.41
CA TYR A 482 12.17 9.82 13.67
C TYR A 482 11.45 10.46 12.48
N LEU A 483 11.98 10.33 11.27
CA LEU A 483 11.37 10.90 10.07
C LEU A 483 9.99 10.29 9.76
N ARG A 484 9.81 9.00 10.01
CA ARG A 484 8.54 8.28 9.82
C ARG A 484 7.48 8.62 10.86
N ALA A 485 7.86 9.23 11.98
CA ALA A 485 6.90 9.75 12.97
C ALA A 485 6.23 11.07 12.53
N ASN A 486 6.68 11.69 11.45
CA ASN A 486 6.04 12.86 10.86
C ASN A 486 4.92 12.42 9.91
N ASP A 487 3.67 12.65 10.30
CA ASP A 487 2.48 12.24 9.55
C ASP A 487 2.37 12.83 8.13
N SER A 488 3.17 13.86 7.82
CA SER A 488 3.23 14.46 6.48
C SER A 488 4.22 13.77 5.53
N LEU A 489 5.08 12.86 6.06
CA LEU A 489 6.15 12.23 5.28
C LEU A 489 5.91 10.71 5.14
N TRP A 490 6.09 10.22 3.93
CA TRP A 490 6.18 8.80 3.64
C TRP A 490 7.62 8.45 3.25
N VAL A 491 8.41 7.99 4.23
CA VAL A 491 9.86 7.75 4.06
C VAL A 491 10.12 6.30 3.71
N VAL A 492 10.62 6.06 2.50
CA VAL A 492 10.95 4.73 1.96
C VAL A 492 12.47 4.57 1.89
N GLU A 493 12.96 3.49 2.46
CA GLU A 493 14.35 3.09 2.39
C GLU A 493 14.67 2.48 1.02
N THR A 494 15.74 2.96 0.36
CA THR A 494 16.20 2.45 -0.95
C THR A 494 17.66 2.03 -0.88
N ASP A 495 18.03 1.02 -1.65
CA ASP A 495 19.38 0.44 -1.63
C ASP A 495 20.39 1.28 -2.43
N ALA A 496 21.38 1.86 -1.74
CA ALA A 496 22.45 2.61 -2.36
C ALA A 496 23.37 1.77 -3.27
N THR A 497 23.32 0.44 -3.20
CA THR A 497 24.12 -0.44 -4.06
C THR A 497 23.42 -0.78 -5.36
N ASP A 498 22.11 -0.53 -5.46
CA ASP A 498 21.31 -0.79 -6.65
C ASP A 498 21.24 0.46 -7.56
N PRO A 499 21.85 0.46 -8.76
CA PRO A 499 21.79 1.57 -9.69
C PRO A 499 20.47 1.66 -10.48
N GLU A 500 19.59 0.64 -10.37
CA GLU A 500 18.34 0.55 -11.13
C GLU A 500 17.12 1.07 -10.34
N VAL A 501 17.34 1.64 -9.14
CA VAL A 501 16.26 2.22 -8.33
C VAL A 501 15.62 3.39 -9.08
N ASP A 502 14.31 3.31 -9.30
CA ASP A 502 13.54 4.41 -9.91
C ASP A 502 13.15 5.46 -8.85
N TYR A 503 13.83 6.60 -8.89
CA TYR A 503 13.54 7.73 -8.00
C TYR A 503 12.48 8.70 -8.54
N SER A 504 11.91 8.46 -9.72
CA SER A 504 10.95 9.39 -10.35
C SER A 504 9.67 9.60 -9.53
N THR A 505 9.27 8.61 -8.74
CA THR A 505 8.06 8.62 -7.91
C THR A 505 8.23 9.37 -6.59
N TYR A 506 9.44 9.68 -6.17
CA TYR A 506 9.71 10.42 -4.93
C TYR A 506 9.76 11.93 -5.19
N GLU A 507 9.39 12.71 -4.17
CA GLU A 507 9.40 14.18 -4.22
C GLU A 507 10.71 14.76 -3.71
N VAL A 508 11.35 14.10 -2.73
CA VAL A 508 12.68 14.43 -2.19
C VAL A 508 13.51 13.16 -2.03
N ILE A 509 14.82 13.27 -2.25
CA ILE A 509 15.77 12.19 -2.07
C ILE A 509 16.74 12.55 -0.94
N VAL A 510 16.86 11.70 0.07
CA VAL A 510 17.84 11.83 1.17
C VAL A 510 18.99 10.85 0.91
N LEU A 511 20.20 11.34 0.72
CA LEU A 511 21.39 10.52 0.55
C LEU A 511 22.03 10.24 1.91
N GLY A 512 21.80 9.06 2.44
CA GLY A 512 22.28 8.63 3.76
C GLY A 512 23.80 8.62 3.91
N SER A 513 24.31 8.79 5.11
CA SER A 513 25.76 8.87 5.37
C SER A 513 26.46 7.50 5.39
N LYS A 514 25.73 6.41 5.67
CA LYS A 514 26.28 5.06 5.87
C LYS A 514 26.87 4.43 4.61
N PRO A 515 26.25 4.45 3.42
CA PRO A 515 26.79 3.76 2.26
C PRO A 515 28.18 4.27 1.86
N ASN A 516 29.03 3.41 1.30
CA ASN A 516 30.30 3.84 0.73
C ASN A 516 30.05 4.87 -0.40
N SER A 517 30.84 5.96 -0.44
CA SER A 517 30.68 6.99 -1.48
C SER A 517 30.90 6.49 -2.94
N GLY A 518 31.45 5.29 -3.10
CA GLY A 518 31.58 4.59 -4.40
C GLY A 518 30.42 3.62 -4.69
N ALA A 519 29.37 3.57 -3.87
CA ALA A 519 28.21 2.74 -4.13
C ALA A 519 27.53 3.12 -5.47
N GLN A 520 27.14 2.13 -6.23
CA GLN A 520 26.72 2.33 -7.64
C GLN A 520 25.39 3.10 -7.73
N GLY A 521 24.50 2.96 -6.77
CA GLY A 521 23.22 3.67 -6.72
C GLY A 521 23.35 5.18 -6.53
N PHE A 522 24.52 5.70 -6.11
CA PHE A 522 24.75 7.15 -6.01
C PHE A 522 25.15 7.81 -7.34
N ALA A 523 25.64 7.03 -8.30
CA ALA A 523 26.10 7.58 -9.58
C ALA A 523 24.98 8.27 -10.39
N PRO A 524 23.76 7.71 -10.50
CA PRO A 524 22.65 8.35 -11.19
C PRO A 524 22.16 9.64 -10.52
N LEU A 525 22.44 9.84 -9.22
CA LEU A 525 21.89 10.93 -8.42
C LEU A 525 22.70 12.24 -8.51
N LYS A 526 23.86 12.22 -9.19
CA LYS A 526 24.63 13.43 -9.47
C LYS A 526 23.87 14.35 -10.45
N GLY A 527 23.30 15.44 -9.94
CA GLY A 527 22.51 16.38 -10.74
C GLY A 527 21.16 15.79 -11.18
N TYR A 528 20.58 14.91 -10.37
CA TYR A 528 19.26 14.32 -10.61
C TYR A 528 18.13 15.35 -10.50
N ASP A 529 17.06 15.16 -11.28
CA ASP A 529 15.93 16.11 -11.38
C ASP A 529 14.92 15.97 -10.22
N LYS A 530 15.43 15.87 -9.00
CA LYS A 530 14.65 15.94 -7.74
C LYS A 530 15.45 16.70 -6.69
N PRO A 531 14.77 17.37 -5.74
CA PRO A 531 15.42 17.98 -4.59
C PRO A 531 16.16 16.93 -3.74
N ILE A 532 17.35 17.28 -3.23
CA ILE A 532 18.22 16.35 -2.49
C ILE A 532 18.60 16.91 -1.12
N VAL A 533 18.53 16.05 -0.10
CA VAL A 533 19.21 16.24 1.18
C VAL A 533 20.42 15.31 1.21
N LEU A 534 21.60 15.86 1.15
CA LEU A 534 22.88 15.13 1.12
C LEU A 534 23.48 15.04 2.52
N LEU A 535 23.41 13.84 3.16
CA LEU A 535 24.03 13.59 4.47
C LEU A 535 25.46 13.05 4.35
N LYS A 536 25.96 12.83 3.13
CA LYS A 536 27.29 12.24 2.87
C LYS A 536 28.18 13.17 2.03
N PRO A 537 28.82 14.19 2.62
CA PRO A 537 29.70 15.09 1.88
C PRO A 537 30.87 14.40 1.17
N PHE A 538 31.25 13.17 1.55
CA PHE A 538 32.23 12.38 0.81
C PHE A 538 31.85 12.06 -0.64
N LEU A 539 30.58 12.19 -1.02
CA LEU A 539 30.17 12.13 -2.43
C LEU A 539 30.78 13.27 -3.26
N LEU A 540 31.03 14.41 -2.63
CA LEU A 540 31.56 15.62 -3.32
C LEU A 540 33.05 15.55 -3.64
N LYS A 541 33.80 14.55 -3.12
CA LYS A 541 35.25 14.44 -3.33
C LYS A 541 35.66 14.23 -4.79
N ALA A 542 36.95 14.50 -5.11
CA ALA A 542 37.51 14.55 -6.46
C ALA A 542 37.25 13.30 -7.33
N ASN A 543 37.28 12.10 -6.76
CA ASN A 543 37.11 10.84 -7.51
C ASN A 543 35.65 10.34 -7.52
N VAL A 544 34.67 11.12 -7.10
CA VAL A 544 33.23 10.79 -7.12
C VAL A 544 32.48 11.88 -7.89
N TRP A 545 31.93 12.91 -7.23
CA TRP A 545 31.26 14.02 -7.92
C TRP A 545 32.19 15.17 -8.30
N ASN A 546 33.34 15.27 -7.64
CA ASN A 546 34.37 16.27 -7.89
C ASN A 546 33.87 17.72 -7.70
N TRP A 547 33.15 17.98 -6.61
CA TRP A 547 32.63 19.30 -6.25
C TRP A 547 33.34 19.94 -5.08
N GLY A 548 34.19 19.20 -4.33
CA GLY A 548 34.91 19.74 -3.20
C GLY A 548 35.87 18.77 -2.53
N THR A 549 36.51 19.23 -1.46
CA THR A 549 37.40 18.44 -0.60
C THR A 549 36.75 18.23 0.75
N ALA A 550 36.41 16.98 1.10
CA ALA A 550 35.77 16.62 2.34
C ALA A 550 36.83 16.43 3.47
N VAL A 551 36.47 16.85 4.68
CA VAL A 551 37.27 16.72 5.94
C VAL A 551 36.35 16.28 7.08
N ASN A 552 36.85 15.45 7.97
CA ASN A 552 36.14 14.99 9.16
C ASN A 552 36.56 15.74 10.39
N THR A 553 35.64 15.97 11.34
CA THR A 553 35.89 16.49 12.67
C THR A 553 35.18 15.68 13.74
N GLN A 554 35.59 15.86 15.01
CA GLN A 554 34.93 15.25 16.17
C GLN A 554 33.91 16.19 16.83
N ASP A 555 33.62 17.34 16.21
CA ASP A 555 32.69 18.31 16.76
C ASP A 555 31.28 17.72 16.91
N LEU A 556 30.72 17.80 18.11
CA LEU A 556 29.33 17.43 18.37
C LEU A 556 28.37 18.58 18.02
N SER A 557 28.88 19.79 17.92
CA SER A 557 28.15 21.01 17.61
C SER A 557 28.66 21.65 16.32
N ILE A 558 27.82 22.48 15.73
CA ILE A 558 28.11 23.33 14.58
C ILE A 558 27.95 24.78 14.94
N ALA A 559 28.80 25.66 14.38
CA ALA A 559 28.63 27.09 14.44
C ALA A 559 27.68 27.55 13.34
N VAL A 560 26.52 28.09 13.71
CA VAL A 560 25.43 28.52 12.83
C VAL A 560 25.71 29.93 12.32
N THR A 561 25.61 30.15 11.01
CA THR A 561 25.89 31.45 10.38
C THR A 561 24.73 32.44 10.60
N ASP A 562 23.48 31.97 10.47
CA ASP A 562 22.26 32.74 10.69
C ASP A 562 21.22 31.89 11.38
N ALA A 563 21.00 32.07 12.66
CA ALA A 563 20.02 31.33 13.45
C ALA A 563 18.56 31.62 13.08
N SER A 564 18.30 32.68 12.31
CA SER A 564 16.95 32.99 11.80
C SER A 564 16.58 32.22 10.53
N HIS A 565 17.53 31.52 9.92
CA HIS A 565 17.25 30.72 8.72
C HIS A 565 16.27 29.58 9.05
N PRO A 566 15.20 29.35 8.23
CA PRO A 566 14.14 28.36 8.53
C PRO A 566 14.66 26.92 8.78
N LEU A 567 15.81 26.58 8.26
CA LEU A 567 16.44 25.26 8.50
C LEU A 567 16.68 25.01 10.00
N PHE A 568 16.93 26.06 10.80
CA PHE A 568 17.22 25.95 12.22
C PHE A 568 16.00 26.16 13.11
N GLU A 569 14.80 26.20 12.54
CA GLU A 569 13.56 26.36 13.29
C GLU A 569 13.37 25.24 14.32
N GLY A 570 13.14 25.64 15.58
CA GLY A 570 12.91 24.71 16.69
C GLY A 570 14.15 23.99 17.21
N LEU A 571 15.36 24.35 16.78
CA LEU A 571 16.61 23.86 17.35
C LEU A 571 17.03 24.72 18.56
N SER A 572 17.72 24.07 19.48
CA SER A 572 18.34 24.74 20.64
C SER A 572 19.68 25.34 20.23
N ILE A 573 19.71 26.66 19.94
CA ILE A 573 20.94 27.37 19.58
C ILE A 573 21.41 28.22 20.77
N THR A 574 22.63 27.97 21.27
CA THR A 574 23.21 28.69 22.36
C THR A 574 24.55 29.28 21.90
N GLU A 575 24.75 30.58 22.10
CA GLU A 575 25.98 31.32 21.71
C GLU A 575 26.35 31.13 20.22
N GLY A 576 25.37 30.93 19.35
CA GLY A 576 25.56 30.68 17.91
C GLY A 576 25.91 29.24 17.54
N GLU A 577 25.83 28.31 18.47
CA GLU A 577 26.10 26.89 18.24
C GLU A 577 24.87 26.02 18.44
N ALA A 578 24.72 24.98 17.59
CA ALA A 578 23.72 23.94 17.71
C ALA A 578 24.38 22.57 17.90
N THR A 579 23.96 21.79 18.89
CA THR A 579 24.48 20.45 19.18
C THR A 579 23.71 19.41 18.39
N LEU A 580 24.32 18.84 17.35
CA LEU A 580 23.71 17.89 16.47
C LEU A 580 23.92 16.42 16.87
N PHE A 581 24.93 16.14 17.71
CA PHE A 581 25.28 14.77 18.09
C PHE A 581 25.38 14.64 19.61
N GLU A 582 24.90 13.52 20.16
CA GLU A 582 24.98 13.21 21.59
C GLU A 582 26.38 12.75 21.99
N ARG A 583 27.06 12.08 21.09
CA ARG A 583 28.45 11.61 21.25
C ARG A 583 29.09 11.30 19.89
N CYS A 584 30.37 11.02 19.90
CA CYS A 584 31.09 10.61 18.70
C CYS A 584 32.14 9.54 19.11
N GLU A 585 32.27 8.49 18.30
CA GLU A 585 33.30 7.47 18.52
C GLU A 585 34.57 7.73 17.73
N THR A 586 34.43 8.22 16.50
CA THR A 586 35.59 8.56 15.64
C THR A 586 35.47 9.97 15.06
N ASN A 587 34.41 10.23 14.31
CA ASN A 587 34.10 11.52 13.71
C ASN A 587 32.58 11.74 13.80
N ALA A 588 32.17 12.98 14.03
CA ALA A 588 30.76 13.35 14.07
C ALA A 588 30.35 14.12 12.81
N VAL A 589 31.09 15.15 12.44
CA VAL A 589 30.79 15.98 11.26
C VAL A 589 31.75 15.69 10.12
N THR A 590 31.22 15.56 8.90
CA THR A 590 32.01 15.66 7.66
C THR A 590 31.70 16.99 7.01
N ALA A 591 32.70 17.80 6.76
CA ALA A 591 32.58 19.15 6.18
C ALA A 591 33.33 19.23 4.83
N ILE A 592 33.05 20.26 4.05
CA ILE A 592 33.82 20.64 2.85
C ILE A 592 34.77 21.74 3.19
N SER A 593 36.08 21.45 3.16
CA SER A 593 37.13 22.41 3.43
C SER A 593 37.46 23.33 2.24
N ALA A 594 37.16 22.89 1.03
CA ALA A 594 37.31 23.69 -0.18
C ALA A 594 36.30 23.21 -1.25
N TRP A 595 35.53 24.11 -1.80
CA TRP A 595 34.63 23.86 -2.93
C TRP A 595 35.41 24.00 -4.26
N THR A 596 35.05 23.17 -5.24
CA THR A 596 35.70 23.16 -6.57
C THR A 596 34.78 23.83 -7.58
N ASN A 597 35.17 25.00 -8.07
CA ASN A 597 34.40 25.75 -9.10
C ASN A 597 32.89 25.75 -8.84
N THR A 598 32.50 25.99 -7.57
CA THR A 598 31.11 26.03 -7.14
C THR A 598 30.76 27.44 -6.68
N GLU A 599 29.72 28.03 -7.27
CA GLU A 599 29.28 29.40 -7.02
C GLU A 599 27.76 29.46 -6.84
N GLY A 600 27.27 30.47 -6.10
CA GLY A 600 25.84 30.74 -5.96
C GLY A 600 25.16 29.82 -4.96
N PHE A 601 25.83 29.48 -3.85
CA PHE A 601 25.28 28.70 -2.73
C PHE A 601 25.50 29.43 -1.40
N ASP A 602 24.71 29.07 -0.39
CA ASP A 602 24.77 29.65 0.93
C ASP A 602 25.44 28.71 1.94
N VAL A 603 26.44 29.20 2.67
CA VAL A 603 27.02 28.49 3.81
C VAL A 603 26.18 28.79 5.04
N LEU A 604 25.52 27.78 5.58
CA LEU A 604 24.61 27.90 6.71
C LEU A 604 25.29 27.58 8.07
N ALA A 605 26.27 26.68 8.07
CA ALA A 605 27.06 26.37 9.27
C ALA A 605 28.42 25.79 8.94
N SER A 606 29.30 25.86 9.96
CA SER A 606 30.66 25.31 9.95
C SER A 606 30.88 24.41 11.17
N PRO A 607 31.84 23.44 11.14
CA PRO A 607 32.29 22.78 12.36
C PRO A 607 32.88 23.78 13.32
N VAL A 608 32.65 23.66 14.63
CA VAL A 608 33.15 24.62 15.64
C VAL A 608 34.67 24.69 15.63
N SER A 609 35.35 23.55 15.47
CA SER A 609 36.83 23.48 15.40
C SER A 609 37.40 23.92 14.05
N GLN A 610 36.58 24.12 13.01
CA GLN A 610 37.02 24.44 11.65
C GLN A 610 36.09 25.43 10.96
N LEU A 611 36.01 26.66 11.46
CA LEU A 611 35.09 27.72 10.99
C LEU A 611 35.26 28.10 9.50
N GLY A 612 36.38 27.73 8.87
CA GLY A 612 36.62 27.95 7.44
C GLY A 612 36.05 26.81 6.52
N SER A 613 35.54 25.75 7.12
CA SER A 613 34.92 24.62 6.38
C SER A 613 33.40 24.71 6.42
N THR A 614 32.72 24.09 5.43
CA THR A 614 31.27 24.10 5.34
C THR A 614 30.70 22.77 5.85
N SER A 615 29.96 22.77 6.94
CA SER A 615 29.23 21.59 7.43
C SER A 615 27.78 21.55 6.94
N ILE A 616 27.15 22.71 6.74
CA ILE A 616 25.81 22.82 6.18
C ILE A 616 25.82 23.88 5.09
N ALA A 617 25.28 23.53 3.91
CA ALA A 617 25.09 24.45 2.80
C ALA A 617 23.70 24.27 2.15
N PHE A 618 23.18 25.37 1.64
CA PHE A 618 22.05 25.36 0.72
C PHE A 618 22.53 25.71 -0.68
N LEU A 619 22.26 24.81 -1.63
CA LEU A 619 22.57 24.99 -3.05
C LEU A 619 21.25 25.15 -3.79
N PRO A 620 20.84 26.38 -4.17
CA PRO A 620 19.61 26.62 -4.90
C PRO A 620 19.61 25.99 -6.28
N GLN A 621 18.44 25.85 -6.88
CA GLN A 621 18.29 25.45 -8.29
C GLN A 621 19.12 26.38 -9.17
N GLY A 622 19.85 25.81 -10.13
CA GLY A 622 20.74 26.56 -11.03
C GLY A 622 22.17 26.73 -10.51
N THR A 623 22.50 26.34 -9.27
CA THR A 623 23.88 26.32 -8.78
C THR A 623 24.77 25.49 -9.70
N ILE A 624 25.93 26.02 -10.04
CA ILE A 624 26.92 25.32 -10.85
C ILE A 624 27.99 24.72 -9.97
N CYS A 625 28.06 23.40 -9.93
CA CYS A 625 29.05 22.63 -9.17
C CYS A 625 30.04 21.98 -10.13
N ASN A 626 31.21 22.59 -10.32
CA ASN A 626 32.27 22.12 -11.21
C ASN A 626 31.74 21.67 -12.59
N GLY A 627 30.96 22.53 -13.24
CA GLY A 627 30.36 22.28 -14.56
C GLY A 627 29.06 21.45 -14.59
N THR A 628 28.57 20.99 -13.43
CA THR A 628 27.24 20.39 -13.29
C THR A 628 26.26 21.45 -12.78
N THR A 629 25.22 21.75 -13.55
CA THR A 629 24.15 22.66 -13.09
C THR A 629 23.09 21.82 -12.34
N LEU A 630 22.74 22.24 -11.12
CA LEU A 630 21.69 21.57 -10.35
C LEU A 630 20.33 21.89 -10.92
N PRO A 631 19.55 20.89 -11.37
CA PRO A 631 18.19 21.08 -11.87
C PRO A 631 17.19 21.37 -10.76
N GLN A 632 17.50 20.98 -9.50
CA GLN A 632 16.67 21.16 -8.32
C GLN A 632 17.54 21.59 -7.12
N PRO A 633 16.98 22.20 -6.07
CA PRO A 633 17.74 22.64 -4.90
C PRO A 633 18.26 21.45 -4.08
N MET A 634 19.36 21.69 -3.35
CA MET A 634 19.99 20.70 -2.47
C MET A 634 20.37 21.30 -1.13
N TYR A 635 20.08 20.59 -0.05
CA TYR A 635 20.75 20.81 1.24
C TYR A 635 21.89 19.80 1.41
N MET A 636 23.11 20.28 1.72
CA MET A 636 24.18 19.45 2.21
C MET A 636 24.24 19.59 3.74
N ILE A 637 24.11 18.48 4.48
CA ILE A 637 24.21 18.42 5.92
C ILE A 637 25.29 17.38 6.26
N GLY A 638 26.37 17.84 6.84
CA GLY A 638 27.58 17.05 7.03
C GLY A 638 27.51 16.05 8.18
N VAL A 639 27.14 14.81 7.88
CA VAL A 639 27.12 13.70 8.83
C VAL A 639 28.23 12.70 8.47
N SER A 640 29.04 12.28 9.44
CA SER A 640 30.03 11.22 9.22
C SER A 640 29.40 9.84 9.15
N GLU A 641 30.13 8.86 8.59
CA GLU A 641 29.58 7.55 8.18
C GLU A 641 28.81 6.79 9.27
N TYR A 642 29.24 6.85 10.53
CA TYR A 642 28.59 6.15 11.64
C TYR A 642 27.82 7.08 12.57
N SER A 643 27.78 8.37 12.27
CA SER A 643 27.29 9.38 13.22
C SER A 643 25.80 9.55 13.22
N THR A 644 25.08 9.07 12.20
CA THR A 644 23.60 9.01 12.21
C THR A 644 23.05 8.29 13.42
N LEU A 645 23.76 7.28 13.93
CA LEU A 645 23.41 6.55 15.16
C LEU A 645 23.34 7.46 16.40
N TYR A 646 24.14 8.54 16.42
CA TYR A 646 24.31 9.41 17.57
C TYR A 646 23.70 10.81 17.37
N LEU A 647 22.86 11.00 16.37
CA LEU A 647 22.15 12.26 16.17
C LEU A 647 21.30 12.60 17.40
N SER A 648 21.49 13.81 17.92
CA SER A 648 20.63 14.40 18.94
C SER A 648 19.22 14.63 18.38
N THR A 649 18.26 15.00 19.22
CA THR A 649 16.94 15.44 18.76
C THR A 649 17.05 16.62 17.79
N ASP A 650 17.92 17.60 18.09
CA ASP A 650 18.15 18.76 17.20
C ASP A 650 18.80 18.34 15.87
N GLY A 651 19.72 17.36 15.88
CA GLY A 651 20.30 16.81 14.66
C GLY A 651 19.29 16.12 13.75
N LYS A 652 18.36 15.34 14.30
CA LYS A 652 17.27 14.71 13.56
C LYS A 652 16.29 15.75 13.03
N ARG A 653 15.92 16.74 13.86
CA ARG A 653 15.04 17.84 13.48
C ARG A 653 15.59 18.68 12.35
N LEU A 654 16.88 18.97 12.36
CA LEU A 654 17.57 19.70 11.29
C LEU A 654 17.40 19.00 9.94
N ILE A 655 17.57 17.67 9.90
CA ILE A 655 17.42 16.88 8.67
C ILE A 655 15.96 16.89 8.20
N GLU A 656 15.02 16.76 9.12
CA GLU A 656 13.59 16.84 8.82
C GLU A 656 13.19 18.22 8.31
N ASN A 657 13.68 19.31 8.92
CA ASN A 657 13.45 20.66 8.43
C ASN A 657 13.94 20.84 6.99
N ALA A 658 15.10 20.29 6.64
CA ALA A 658 15.60 20.33 5.26
C ALA A 658 14.64 19.62 4.27
N ILE A 659 14.11 18.48 4.65
CA ILE A 659 13.12 17.74 3.84
C ILE A 659 11.85 18.58 3.68
N CYS A 660 11.28 19.08 4.77
CA CYS A 660 10.06 19.88 4.76
C CYS A 660 10.21 21.18 3.94
N LEU A 661 11.35 21.86 4.05
CA LEU A 661 11.66 23.07 3.26
C LEU A 661 11.74 22.77 1.76
N LEU A 662 12.34 21.65 1.36
CA LEU A 662 12.40 21.23 -0.05
C LEU A 662 11.02 20.83 -0.60
N LEU A 663 10.13 20.32 0.25
CA LEU A 663 8.75 20.01 -0.08
C LEU A 663 7.83 21.24 -0.04
N GLY A 664 8.25 22.35 0.57
CA GLY A 664 7.41 23.53 0.75
C GLY A 664 6.29 23.34 1.76
N ILE A 665 6.47 22.45 2.75
CA ILE A 665 5.48 22.13 3.79
C ILE A 665 5.97 22.56 5.17
N PRO A 666 5.07 22.83 6.15
CA PRO A 666 5.48 23.03 7.55
C PRO A 666 6.00 21.72 8.15
N ASN A 667 6.96 21.82 9.07
CA ASN A 667 7.37 20.68 9.87
C ASN A 667 6.38 20.46 11.02
N ASN A 668 5.49 19.48 10.84
CA ASN A 668 4.44 19.10 11.79
C ASN A 668 4.86 17.94 12.70
N HIS A 669 6.16 17.70 12.88
CA HIS A 669 6.63 16.61 13.76
C HIS A 669 5.96 16.70 15.14
N PRO A 670 5.36 15.61 15.67
CA PRO A 670 4.72 15.64 16.97
C PRO A 670 5.74 16.04 18.06
N PHE A 671 5.44 17.07 18.81
CA PHE A 671 6.30 17.61 19.85
C PHE A 671 6.54 16.54 20.92
N GLN A 672 7.72 15.95 20.96
CA GLN A 672 8.17 15.17 22.12
C GLN A 672 8.60 16.17 23.19
N PRO A 673 7.91 16.26 24.34
CA PRO A 673 8.40 17.13 25.40
C PRO A 673 9.77 16.62 25.85
N LEU A 674 10.71 17.56 26.04
CA LEU A 674 12.04 17.33 26.61
C LEU A 674 11.94 16.33 27.76
N ASN A 675 12.68 15.23 27.65
CA ASN A 675 12.90 14.29 28.75
C ASN A 675 13.76 15.01 29.81
N ILE A 676 13.12 15.69 30.74
CA ILE A 676 13.76 16.15 31.96
C ILE A 676 13.94 14.93 32.82
N GLU A 677 15.09 14.29 32.74
CA GLU A 677 15.49 13.29 33.74
C GLU A 677 15.56 13.96 35.13
N ASN A 678 14.92 13.28 36.06
CA ASN A 678 14.97 13.43 37.51
C ASN A 678 14.23 14.62 38.14
N HIS A 679 12.90 14.47 38.28
CA HIS A 679 12.27 14.60 39.62
C HIS A 679 11.00 13.73 39.64
N LYS A 680 11.01 12.75 40.55
CA LYS A 680 9.85 11.92 40.90
C LYS A 680 8.67 12.81 41.31
N SER A 681 7.67 12.90 40.45
CA SER A 681 6.27 13.08 40.87
C SER A 681 5.42 12.35 39.85
N GLU A 682 4.79 11.29 40.31
CA GLU A 682 3.78 10.54 39.57
C GLU A 682 2.64 11.49 39.19
N ILE A 683 2.64 12.01 37.96
CA ILE A 683 1.45 12.63 37.38
C ILE A 683 0.66 11.50 36.74
N ILE A 684 -0.22 10.92 37.52
CA ILE A 684 -1.18 9.92 37.03
C ILE A 684 -2.24 10.66 36.20
N ASN A 685 -2.19 10.54 34.88
CA ASN A 685 -3.25 11.01 33.99
C ASN A 685 -4.39 10.01 34.01
N HIS A 686 -5.46 10.28 34.70
CA HIS A 686 -6.67 9.46 34.67
C HIS A 686 -7.69 9.99 33.70
N LYS A 687 -8.04 9.16 32.67
CA LYS A 687 -9.26 9.37 31.88
C LYS A 687 -10.42 8.75 32.60
N PHE A 688 -11.54 9.47 32.78
CA PHE A 688 -12.73 8.95 33.42
C PHE A 688 -14.00 9.51 32.75
N ILE A 689 -15.09 8.76 32.84
CA ILE A 689 -16.39 9.16 32.30
C ILE A 689 -17.28 9.58 33.48
N GLN A 690 -17.83 10.79 33.37
CA GLN A 690 -18.85 11.29 34.31
C GLN A 690 -20.02 11.86 33.52
N ASP A 691 -21.23 11.45 33.81
CA ASP A 691 -22.49 11.83 33.15
C ASP A 691 -22.42 11.63 31.60
N GLY A 692 -21.79 10.50 31.16
CA GLY A 692 -21.67 10.15 29.75
C GLY A 692 -20.66 10.99 28.95
N LYS A 693 -19.84 11.82 29.62
CA LYS A 693 -18.78 12.61 28.98
C LYS A 693 -17.42 12.18 29.51
N LEU A 694 -16.44 12.13 28.57
CA LEU A 694 -15.05 11.80 28.87
C LEU A 694 -14.28 13.03 29.36
N PHE A 695 -13.54 12.89 30.45
CA PHE A 695 -12.68 13.91 31.05
C PHE A 695 -11.27 13.39 31.26
N ILE A 696 -10.30 14.30 31.25
CA ILE A 696 -8.89 14.01 31.53
C ILE A 696 -8.50 14.75 32.82
N ARG A 697 -8.06 14.00 33.84
CA ARG A 697 -7.51 14.59 35.08
C ARG A 697 -5.99 14.68 34.97
N MET A 698 -5.45 15.86 35.09
CA MET A 698 -4.02 16.14 35.14
C MET A 698 -3.68 16.76 36.50
N GLY A 699 -3.19 15.95 37.45
CA GLY A 699 -3.03 16.35 38.84
C GLY A 699 -4.38 16.67 39.48
N GLU A 700 -4.53 17.85 40.09
CA GLU A 700 -5.78 18.34 40.68
C GLU A 700 -6.77 18.96 39.67
N ALA A 701 -6.33 19.21 38.45
CA ALA A 701 -7.15 19.83 37.41
C ALA A 701 -7.85 18.80 36.51
N VAL A 702 -9.10 19.09 36.16
CA VAL A 702 -9.91 18.28 35.23
C VAL A 702 -10.20 19.07 33.99
N TYR A 703 -10.03 18.44 32.84
CA TYR A 703 -10.23 19.05 31.51
C TYR A 703 -11.26 18.24 30.72
N ASP A 704 -12.06 18.91 29.88
CA ASP A 704 -12.86 18.25 28.84
C ASP A 704 -12.01 17.93 27.59
N LEU A 705 -12.61 17.24 26.62
CA LEU A 705 -11.92 16.87 25.36
C LEU A 705 -11.48 18.06 24.50
N THR A 706 -11.95 19.28 24.77
CA THR A 706 -11.53 20.49 24.07
C THR A 706 -10.34 21.17 24.76
N GLY A 707 -9.79 20.57 25.84
CA GLY A 707 -8.71 21.14 26.62
C GLY A 707 -9.17 22.26 27.60
N ARG A 708 -10.48 22.44 27.78
CA ARG A 708 -11.03 23.44 28.71
C ARG A 708 -11.03 22.90 30.12
N ARG A 709 -10.39 23.63 31.05
CA ARG A 709 -10.40 23.29 32.46
C ARG A 709 -11.81 23.44 33.05
N ILE A 710 -12.25 22.40 33.77
CA ILE A 710 -13.53 22.37 34.47
C ILE A 710 -13.26 22.70 35.90
N ASN A 711 -13.70 23.90 36.36
CA ASN A 711 -13.69 24.25 37.76
C ASN A 711 -14.89 23.57 38.46
N ARG A 712 -14.64 22.86 39.55
CA ARG A 712 -15.66 22.50 40.51
C ARG A 712 -15.83 23.62 41.50
#